data_6c1c15ffd4581a14cc2ef7b7f6b95561
#
_entry.id   6c1c15ffd4581a14cc2ef7b7f6b95561
#
_cell.length_a   1.000
_cell.length_b   1.000
_cell.length_c   1.000
_cell.angle_alpha   90.00
_cell.angle_beta   90.00
_cell.angle_gamma   90.00
#
_symmetry.space_group_name_H-M   'P 1'
#
loop_
_entity.id
_entity.type
_entity.pdbx_description
1 polymer ?
#
loop_
_entity_poly.entity_id
_entity_poly.type
_entity_poly.pdbx_seq_one_letter_code
_entity_poly.pdbx_strand_id
1 'polypeptide(L)'
;MAGGAALAAGSLVAATPATVAAEQPWVTVSDDGFVTFTVSDEAVQEHFGDVDQLVAEGNFGPSANWAQWGISHRGGTWSSVMGPLEPGLYYYQFTGDDTKVVKDPTNPTSVASEPEWSTFFIPGESASLLADVPEGQGGEIETMTYHSTVTRGPRSALVWTPPDYDPERRERYPVLYLQHGGGQGYRDWVEVGRAKQIFDNLTLRGDMEPMVVVMGDGNVADFDKELLRNLRRAARHEYNISHRREQQALAGLSMGGYQALGTLFAHPGEFAYVGSFAGSREAPPRIDAKKINKGTEVLRLYTGNITDGAYNRTYRLMQQLDSAGVEYQFDGVNPDRGHNWNAWQENLIDFVPRLFRDAPDDGPSPGHLPLEAEFEQPPAGTTPTPWITEDRFVTFETTTEFKDAENVTVWGNWAPGGSWIRVEMDRVGDRWRATIGPLEPGFHHYRLIVDGVATKDTSNPTSVTSEPTWSTYFIPGESARLLADVPEGQGGTVETLNYHSEVAGEEREAYVWTPPGYDPDRAEAYPVFYLQHGGGQSYTDWIEMGRAKQILDNHSLDGNLEPMVVVMANGNVADFTTELRENIVPAARSAYNISDEPSKQALAGLSMGGGHTYGVLKSHPGEFAYIGVFSAGFGSADGVDAAAINAGTSLLKVYVGDQTDFVYPSFMESLETMDQLGIDYVFDGATPGPHGWDVWQKNLIDFAPLLFQ
;
A
#
# COMPACT_ATOMS: atom_id res chain seq x y z
N MET A 1 -11.68 -87.55 43.87
CA MET A 1 -12.75 -86.95 43.10
C MET A 1 -12.53 -85.48 43.07
N ALA A 2 -11.84 -84.98 42.09
CA ALA A 2 -11.50 -83.57 41.95
C ALA A 2 -12.06 -83.08 40.64
N GLY A 3 -12.93 -82.09 40.69
CA GLY A 3 -13.46 -81.38 39.52
C GLY A 3 -12.63 -80.16 39.23
N GLY A 4 -11.98 -80.13 38.06
CA GLY A 4 -11.25 -78.98 37.57
C GLY A 4 -12.16 -78.04 36.79
N ALA A 5 -12.15 -76.79 37.13
CA ALA A 5 -12.76 -75.71 36.36
C ALA A 5 -11.68 -75.04 35.48
N ALA A 6 -11.90 -75.04 34.18
CA ALA A 6 -11.07 -74.34 33.22
C ALA A 6 -11.48 -72.88 33.13
N LEU A 7 -10.52 -71.99 33.36
CA LEU A 7 -10.64 -70.56 33.09
C LEU A 7 -10.27 -70.27 31.65
N ALA A 8 -11.21 -69.69 30.89
CA ALA A 8 -10.95 -69.17 29.55
C ALA A 8 -10.30 -67.78 29.65
N ALA A 9 -9.09 -67.65 29.13
CA ALA A 9 -8.40 -66.38 28.97
C ALA A 9 -8.94 -65.62 27.76
N GLY A 10 -9.69 -64.51 27.99
CA GLY A 10 -10.09 -63.58 26.94
C GLY A 10 -8.92 -62.66 26.62
N SER A 11 -8.45 -62.70 25.39
CA SER A 11 -7.47 -61.75 24.82
C SER A 11 -8.14 -60.38 24.68
N LEU A 12 -7.76 -59.41 25.49
CA LEU A 12 -8.02 -57.97 25.20
C LEU A 12 -7.12 -57.58 24.02
N VAL A 13 -7.73 -57.35 22.87
CA VAL A 13 -7.08 -56.60 21.77
C VAL A 13 -7.10 -55.14 22.17
N ALA A 14 -5.94 -54.58 22.52
CA ALA A 14 -5.77 -53.18 22.70
C ALA A 14 -5.97 -52.51 21.34
N ALA A 15 -6.99 -51.64 21.18
CA ALA A 15 -7.14 -50.78 20.03
C ALA A 15 -5.97 -49.76 20.08
N THR A 16 -5.12 -49.81 19.06
CA THR A 16 -4.18 -48.75 18.77
C THR A 16 -4.97 -47.49 18.52
N PRO A 17 -4.62 -46.34 19.18
CA PRO A 17 -5.25 -45.08 18.85
C PRO A 17 -4.98 -44.78 17.36
N ALA A 18 -6.04 -44.50 16.62
CA ALA A 18 -5.91 -44.00 15.25
C ALA A 18 -5.00 -42.76 15.31
N THR A 19 -3.89 -42.78 14.62
CA THR A 19 -3.12 -41.60 14.33
C THR A 19 -4.03 -40.69 13.52
N VAL A 20 -4.52 -39.61 14.13
CA VAL A 20 -5.16 -38.51 13.41
C VAL A 20 -4.10 -38.05 12.40
N ALA A 21 -4.40 -38.18 11.13
CA ALA A 21 -3.54 -37.63 10.09
C ALA A 21 -3.38 -36.11 10.39
N ALA A 22 -2.16 -35.63 10.40
CA ALA A 22 -1.94 -34.22 10.59
C ALA A 22 -2.73 -33.48 9.50
N GLU A 23 -3.54 -32.51 9.92
CA GLU A 23 -4.28 -31.65 9.01
C GLU A 23 -3.30 -30.96 8.06
N GLN A 24 -3.65 -30.89 6.76
CA GLN A 24 -2.78 -30.21 5.79
C GLN A 24 -2.73 -28.72 6.11
N PRO A 25 -1.55 -28.07 6.01
CA PRO A 25 -1.45 -26.62 6.23
C PRO A 25 -2.41 -25.85 5.30
N TRP A 26 -3.18 -24.91 5.88
CA TRP A 26 -4.04 -24.03 5.09
C TRP A 26 -3.25 -23.03 4.26
N VAL A 27 -2.03 -22.72 4.68
CA VAL A 27 -1.12 -21.80 3.99
C VAL A 27 0.19 -22.50 3.72
N THR A 28 0.63 -22.46 2.46
CA THR A 28 1.95 -22.92 2.04
C THR A 28 2.64 -21.81 1.25
N VAL A 29 3.95 -21.69 1.46
CA VAL A 29 4.79 -20.67 0.82
C VAL A 29 5.84 -21.37 -0.03
N SER A 30 5.98 -20.97 -1.30
CA SER A 30 7.01 -21.47 -2.19
C SER A 30 8.30 -20.64 -2.08
N ASP A 31 9.43 -21.21 -2.52
CA ASP A 31 10.75 -20.53 -2.46
C ASP A 31 10.81 -19.25 -3.31
N ASP A 32 9.96 -19.13 -4.32
CA ASP A 32 9.81 -17.98 -5.22
C ASP A 32 8.74 -16.97 -4.77
N GLY A 33 8.24 -17.10 -3.54
CA GLY A 33 7.38 -16.12 -2.89
C GLY A 33 5.89 -16.24 -3.20
N PHE A 34 5.43 -17.31 -3.86
CA PHE A 34 4.00 -17.55 -3.99
C PHE A 34 3.41 -18.18 -2.73
N VAL A 35 2.25 -17.69 -2.34
CA VAL A 35 1.49 -18.15 -1.18
C VAL A 35 0.23 -18.87 -1.67
N THR A 36 0.09 -20.14 -1.34
CA THR A 36 -1.10 -20.93 -1.67
C THR A 36 -1.97 -21.09 -0.44
N PHE A 37 -3.21 -20.63 -0.53
CA PHE A 37 -4.26 -20.87 0.45
C PHE A 37 -5.06 -22.12 0.02
N THR A 38 -5.26 -23.09 0.93
CA THR A 38 -6.03 -24.31 0.65
C THR A 38 -6.78 -24.73 1.90
N VAL A 39 -8.12 -24.64 1.87
CA VAL A 39 -8.99 -25.03 2.99
C VAL A 39 -10.06 -25.99 2.46
N SER A 40 -10.21 -27.16 3.09
CA SER A 40 -11.23 -28.13 2.70
C SER A 40 -12.63 -27.67 3.10
N ASP A 41 -13.68 -28.13 2.40
CA ASP A 41 -15.07 -27.85 2.75
C ASP A 41 -15.40 -28.28 4.18
N GLU A 42 -14.80 -29.40 4.65
CA GLU A 42 -14.98 -29.90 6.01
C GLU A 42 -14.43 -28.88 7.04
N ALA A 43 -13.23 -28.35 6.79
CA ALA A 43 -12.61 -27.34 7.64
C ALA A 43 -13.38 -26.02 7.60
N VAL A 44 -13.85 -25.58 6.43
CA VAL A 44 -14.70 -24.39 6.32
C VAL A 44 -15.99 -24.58 7.11
N GLN A 45 -16.66 -25.71 6.96
CA GLN A 45 -17.89 -26.02 7.70
C GLN A 45 -17.65 -26.05 9.22
N GLU A 46 -16.52 -26.63 9.68
CA GLU A 46 -16.17 -26.71 11.10
C GLU A 46 -15.89 -25.33 11.70
N HIS A 47 -15.09 -24.51 11.02
CA HIS A 47 -14.59 -23.26 11.58
C HIS A 47 -15.47 -22.05 11.23
N PHE A 48 -16.07 -22.01 10.06
CA PHE A 48 -16.87 -20.86 9.57
C PHE A 48 -18.38 -21.15 9.53
N GLY A 49 -18.79 -22.42 9.31
CA GLY A 49 -20.16 -22.82 9.01
C GLY A 49 -20.45 -22.68 7.53
N ASP A 50 -21.74 -22.46 7.19
CA ASP A 50 -22.13 -22.16 5.80
C ASP A 50 -21.70 -20.74 5.45
N VAL A 51 -20.78 -20.59 4.50
CA VAL A 51 -20.31 -19.29 4.01
C VAL A 51 -20.32 -19.26 2.48
N ASP A 52 -20.68 -18.11 1.92
CA ASP A 52 -20.66 -17.87 0.48
C ASP A 52 -19.30 -17.33 0.00
N GLN A 53 -18.53 -16.71 0.91
CA GLN A 53 -17.22 -16.13 0.65
C GLN A 53 -16.22 -16.49 1.73
N LEU A 54 -15.00 -16.78 1.31
CA LEU A 54 -13.85 -16.95 2.20
C LEU A 54 -12.71 -16.05 1.69
N VAL A 55 -12.12 -15.26 2.58
CA VAL A 55 -11.00 -14.39 2.26
C VAL A 55 -9.85 -14.62 3.23
N ALA A 56 -8.62 -14.46 2.77
CA ALA A 56 -7.46 -14.24 3.61
C ALA A 56 -7.23 -12.73 3.73
N GLU A 57 -7.09 -12.23 4.95
CA GLU A 57 -6.80 -10.84 5.23
C GLU A 57 -5.42 -10.73 5.87
N GLY A 58 -4.61 -9.77 5.45
CA GLY A 58 -3.26 -9.62 5.98
C GLY A 58 -2.54 -8.40 5.44
N ASN A 59 -1.27 -8.23 5.83
CA ASN A 59 -0.42 -7.14 5.36
C ASN A 59 0.13 -7.38 3.93
N PHE A 60 -0.74 -7.82 3.02
CA PHE A 60 -0.41 -8.16 1.63
C PHE A 60 -0.47 -6.95 0.69
N GLY A 61 -1.11 -5.87 1.11
CA GLY A 61 -1.34 -4.68 0.29
C GLY A 61 -0.11 -3.81 0.10
N PRO A 62 -0.19 -2.80 -0.79
CA PRO A 62 0.87 -1.83 -1.00
C PRO A 62 1.32 -1.19 0.32
N SER A 63 2.61 -0.96 0.45
CA SER A 63 3.23 -0.43 1.69
C SER A 63 3.01 -1.34 2.91
N ALA A 64 2.81 -2.65 2.70
CA ALA A 64 2.46 -3.64 3.71
C ALA A 64 1.19 -3.26 4.51
N ASN A 65 0.25 -2.56 3.88
CA ASN A 65 -1.05 -2.28 4.46
C ASN A 65 -1.96 -3.51 4.43
N TRP A 66 -2.98 -3.49 5.29
CA TRP A 66 -3.96 -4.56 5.37
C TRP A 66 -4.77 -4.67 4.07
N ALA A 67 -4.86 -5.86 3.52
CA ALA A 67 -5.59 -6.16 2.29
C ALA A 67 -6.32 -7.51 2.40
N GLN A 68 -7.36 -7.68 1.59
CA GLN A 68 -8.14 -8.91 1.48
C GLN A 68 -7.77 -9.65 0.21
N TRP A 69 -7.72 -10.99 0.29
CA TRP A 69 -7.49 -11.89 -0.82
C TRP A 69 -8.59 -12.94 -0.89
N GLY A 70 -9.39 -12.93 -1.95
CA GLY A 70 -10.48 -13.90 -2.17
C GLY A 70 -9.96 -15.32 -2.37
N ILE A 71 -10.63 -16.29 -1.75
CA ILE A 71 -10.33 -17.71 -1.90
C ILE A 71 -11.48 -18.38 -2.66
N SER A 72 -11.20 -18.91 -3.84
CA SER A 72 -12.21 -19.49 -4.74
C SER A 72 -12.59 -20.90 -4.33
N HIS A 73 -13.88 -21.24 -4.38
CA HIS A 73 -14.40 -22.59 -4.11
C HIS A 73 -14.49 -23.42 -5.39
N ARG A 74 -13.79 -24.55 -5.44
CA ARG A 74 -13.84 -25.50 -6.57
C ARG A 74 -13.69 -26.94 -6.08
N GLY A 75 -14.62 -27.80 -6.49
CA GLY A 75 -14.47 -29.27 -6.36
C GLY A 75 -14.33 -29.77 -4.92
N GLY A 76 -14.95 -29.13 -3.93
CA GLY A 76 -14.89 -29.55 -2.52
C GLY A 76 -13.70 -28.94 -1.75
N THR A 77 -13.07 -27.89 -2.31
CA THR A 77 -11.93 -27.22 -1.71
C THR A 77 -11.97 -25.73 -2.04
N TRP A 78 -11.63 -24.90 -1.06
CA TRP A 78 -11.37 -23.48 -1.22
C TRP A 78 -9.88 -23.29 -1.47
N SER A 79 -9.49 -22.71 -2.60
CA SER A 79 -8.08 -22.51 -2.92
C SER A 79 -7.84 -21.25 -3.74
N SER A 80 -6.71 -20.61 -3.50
CA SER A 80 -6.22 -19.47 -4.27
C SER A 80 -4.70 -19.35 -4.13
N VAL A 81 -4.04 -18.78 -5.14
CA VAL A 81 -2.60 -18.52 -5.12
C VAL A 81 -2.38 -17.01 -5.20
N MET A 82 -1.55 -16.49 -4.33
CA MET A 82 -1.17 -15.10 -4.27
C MET A 82 0.35 -14.94 -4.45
N GLY A 83 0.78 -13.89 -5.08
CA GLY A 83 2.21 -13.56 -5.17
C GLY A 83 2.71 -13.43 -6.62
N PRO A 84 4.05 -13.39 -6.84
CA PRO A 84 5.02 -13.51 -5.76
C PRO A 84 5.00 -12.30 -4.80
N LEU A 85 5.08 -12.56 -3.50
CA LEU A 85 5.24 -11.54 -2.48
C LEU A 85 6.72 -11.30 -2.22
N GLU A 86 7.06 -10.07 -1.82
CA GLU A 86 8.42 -9.69 -1.43
C GLU A 86 8.88 -10.45 -0.18
N PRO A 87 10.19 -10.72 -0.03
CA PRO A 87 10.72 -11.32 1.19
C PRO A 87 10.37 -10.49 2.44
N GLY A 88 9.87 -11.16 3.49
CA GLY A 88 9.46 -10.48 4.72
C GLY A 88 8.59 -11.32 5.63
N LEU A 89 8.15 -10.72 6.73
CA LEU A 89 7.16 -11.33 7.61
C LEU A 89 5.77 -10.86 7.22
N TYR A 90 4.87 -11.83 7.05
CA TYR A 90 3.45 -11.60 6.81
C TYR A 90 2.63 -12.11 7.99
N TYR A 91 1.58 -11.36 8.33
CA TYR A 91 0.59 -11.74 9.33
C TYR A 91 -0.79 -11.66 8.71
N TYR A 92 -1.64 -12.65 9.03
CA TYR A 92 -2.91 -12.87 8.35
C TYR A 92 -3.93 -13.56 9.25
N GLN A 93 -5.17 -13.46 8.82
CA GLN A 93 -6.34 -14.18 9.36
C GLN A 93 -7.25 -14.60 8.22
N PHE A 94 -8.21 -15.47 8.49
CA PHE A 94 -9.27 -15.81 7.55
C PHE A 94 -10.59 -15.20 7.97
N THR A 95 -11.40 -14.75 7.01
CA THR A 95 -12.72 -14.17 7.25
C THR A 95 -13.74 -14.79 6.33
N GLY A 96 -14.84 -15.30 6.91
CA GLY A 96 -16.00 -15.83 6.19
C GLY A 96 -17.15 -14.83 6.19
N ASP A 97 -17.73 -14.54 5.00
CA ASP A 97 -18.85 -13.61 4.80
C ASP A 97 -18.68 -12.26 5.50
N ASP A 98 -17.47 -11.71 5.49
CA ASP A 98 -17.06 -10.44 6.11
C ASP A 98 -17.39 -10.30 7.61
N THR A 99 -17.72 -11.38 8.30
CA THR A 99 -18.18 -11.32 9.68
C THR A 99 -17.50 -12.28 10.64
N LYS A 100 -17.08 -13.45 10.19
CA LYS A 100 -16.49 -14.47 11.04
C LYS A 100 -14.99 -14.59 10.81
N VAL A 101 -14.22 -14.04 11.75
CA VAL A 101 -12.77 -14.09 11.75
C VAL A 101 -12.28 -15.37 12.41
N VAL A 102 -11.34 -16.06 11.78
CA VAL A 102 -10.74 -17.31 12.28
C VAL A 102 -9.23 -17.27 12.08
N LYS A 103 -8.48 -17.60 13.14
CA LYS A 103 -7.06 -17.90 13.06
C LYS A 103 -6.85 -19.19 12.26
N ASP A 104 -5.78 -19.28 11.49
CA ASP A 104 -5.38 -20.55 10.86
C ASP A 104 -5.06 -21.61 11.94
N PRO A 105 -5.91 -22.64 12.10
CA PRO A 105 -5.71 -23.67 13.14
C PRO A 105 -4.51 -24.56 12.86
N THR A 106 -4.05 -24.61 11.60
CA THR A 106 -2.90 -25.44 11.17
C THR A 106 -1.58 -24.71 11.38
N ASN A 107 -1.61 -23.39 11.61
CA ASN A 107 -0.41 -22.58 11.84
C ASN A 107 -0.10 -22.48 13.36
N PRO A 108 1.07 -22.97 13.80
CA PRO A 108 1.45 -22.94 15.21
C PRO A 108 1.82 -21.55 15.74
N THR A 109 2.01 -20.55 14.88
CA THR A 109 2.37 -19.20 15.32
C THR A 109 1.21 -18.55 16.08
N SER A 110 1.54 -17.63 16.97
CA SER A 110 0.54 -16.87 17.74
C SER A 110 1.04 -15.44 17.97
N VAL A 111 0.11 -14.52 17.97
CA VAL A 111 0.34 -13.12 18.30
C VAL A 111 -0.53 -12.82 19.52
N ALA A 112 0.08 -12.53 20.67
CA ALA A 112 -0.64 -12.43 21.94
C ALA A 112 -1.62 -11.24 21.98
N SER A 113 -1.30 -10.14 21.29
CA SER A 113 -2.18 -8.96 21.18
C SER A 113 -3.29 -9.13 20.16
N GLU A 114 -3.10 -10.02 19.17
CA GLU A 114 -4.03 -10.29 18.07
C GLU A 114 -4.22 -11.81 17.93
N PRO A 115 -5.07 -12.41 18.77
CA PRO A 115 -5.19 -13.88 18.84
C PRO A 115 -5.66 -14.55 17.56
N GLU A 116 -6.32 -13.81 16.68
CA GLU A 116 -6.80 -14.28 15.38
C GLU A 116 -5.69 -14.31 14.31
N TRP A 117 -4.54 -13.68 14.57
CA TRP A 117 -3.46 -13.64 13.60
C TRP A 117 -2.59 -14.88 13.61
N SER A 118 -2.21 -15.29 12.41
CA SER A 118 -1.13 -16.24 12.13
C SER A 118 -0.05 -15.54 11.34
N THR A 119 1.17 -16.09 11.33
CA THR A 119 2.28 -15.48 10.58
C THR A 119 2.97 -16.50 9.68
N PHE A 120 3.51 -16.03 8.55
CA PHE A 120 4.48 -16.77 7.75
C PHE A 120 5.61 -15.86 7.30
N PHE A 121 6.75 -16.45 6.98
CA PHE A 121 7.95 -15.74 6.57
C PHE A 121 8.37 -16.15 5.16
N ILE A 122 8.62 -15.18 4.31
CA ILE A 122 9.17 -15.37 2.97
C ILE A 122 10.67 -15.03 3.04
N PRO A 123 11.56 -16.00 2.83
CA PRO A 123 13.00 -15.76 2.86
C PRO A 123 13.47 -14.98 1.63
N GLY A 124 14.55 -14.20 1.79
CA GLY A 124 15.21 -13.48 0.70
C GLY A 124 16.26 -12.50 1.20
N GLU A 125 17.05 -11.93 0.29
CA GLU A 125 18.18 -11.06 0.65
C GLU A 125 17.70 -9.81 1.40
N SER A 126 16.61 -9.18 0.95
CA SER A 126 16.02 -7.97 1.58
C SER A 126 15.49 -8.23 2.99
N ALA A 127 15.08 -9.47 3.32
CA ALA A 127 14.60 -9.86 4.63
C ALA A 127 15.62 -10.66 5.46
N SER A 128 16.89 -10.70 5.07
CA SER A 128 17.92 -11.54 5.71
C SER A 128 18.14 -11.21 7.19
N LEU A 129 17.88 -9.96 7.62
CA LEU A 129 17.96 -9.58 9.04
C LEU A 129 16.74 -10.04 9.86
N LEU A 130 15.64 -10.40 9.20
CA LEU A 130 14.44 -10.95 9.83
C LEU A 130 14.45 -12.49 9.89
N ALA A 131 15.41 -13.16 9.24
CA ALA A 131 15.49 -14.60 9.20
C ALA A 131 15.95 -15.19 10.55
N ASP A 132 15.51 -16.42 10.84
CA ASP A 132 16.00 -17.14 12.02
C ASP A 132 17.49 -17.49 11.84
N VAL A 133 18.27 -17.30 12.91
CA VAL A 133 19.67 -17.73 12.94
C VAL A 133 19.77 -19.21 13.33
N PRO A 134 20.85 -19.92 12.97
CA PRO A 134 21.04 -21.30 13.38
C PRO A 134 20.98 -21.47 14.91
N GLU A 135 20.42 -22.58 15.35
CA GLU A 135 20.27 -22.90 16.79
C GLU A 135 21.59 -22.76 17.54
N GLY A 136 21.57 -22.09 18.68
CA GLY A 136 22.71 -21.85 19.54
C GLY A 136 23.64 -20.71 19.09
N GLN A 137 23.35 -20.00 17.99
CA GLN A 137 24.16 -18.85 17.54
C GLN A 137 23.55 -17.50 17.91
N GLY A 138 22.27 -17.47 18.27
CA GLY A 138 21.56 -16.25 18.67
C GLY A 138 21.60 -16.00 20.17
N GLY A 139 21.12 -14.83 20.58
CA GLY A 139 20.88 -14.49 21.97
C GLY A 139 19.64 -15.20 22.54
N GLU A 140 19.41 -15.03 23.82
CA GLU A 140 18.29 -15.67 24.54
C GLU A 140 17.20 -14.66 24.88
N ILE A 141 15.93 -15.12 24.90
CA ILE A 141 14.78 -14.35 25.38
C ILE A 141 14.31 -14.97 26.70
N GLU A 142 14.26 -14.15 27.74
CA GLU A 142 13.73 -14.52 29.04
C GLU A 142 12.56 -13.62 29.45
N THR A 143 11.66 -14.13 30.28
CA THR A 143 10.59 -13.34 30.88
C THR A 143 11.00 -12.88 32.28
N MET A 144 11.24 -11.58 32.42
CA MET A 144 11.47 -10.93 33.71
C MET A 144 10.13 -10.53 34.33
N THR A 145 9.88 -10.89 35.60
CA THR A 145 8.70 -10.47 36.32
C THR A 145 9.08 -9.50 37.45
N TYR A 146 8.36 -8.38 37.55
CA TYR A 146 8.65 -7.35 38.55
C TYR A 146 7.37 -6.78 39.15
N HIS A 147 7.49 -6.11 40.30
CA HIS A 147 6.39 -5.41 40.94
C HIS A 147 6.31 -3.95 40.48
N SER A 148 5.15 -3.57 39.89
CA SER A 148 4.88 -2.17 39.51
C SER A 148 4.19 -1.43 40.65
N THR A 149 4.72 -0.29 41.03
CA THR A 149 4.10 0.67 41.95
C THR A 149 3.02 1.53 41.29
N VAL A 150 2.96 1.53 39.95
CA VAL A 150 1.92 2.23 39.15
C VAL A 150 0.65 1.39 39.12
N THR A 151 0.75 0.13 38.71
CA THR A 151 -0.40 -0.80 38.63
C THR A 151 -0.68 -1.51 39.97
N ARG A 152 0.25 -1.42 40.94
CA ARG A 152 0.20 -2.07 42.24
C ARG A 152 0.12 -3.60 42.18
N GLY A 153 0.80 -4.19 41.21
CA GLY A 153 0.77 -5.64 40.98
C GLY A 153 2.00 -6.13 40.21
N PRO A 154 2.08 -7.45 39.97
CA PRO A 154 3.12 -8.03 39.16
C PRO A 154 2.94 -7.62 37.68
N ARG A 155 4.05 -7.39 36.99
CA ARG A 155 4.12 -7.17 35.55
C ARG A 155 5.29 -7.94 34.95
N SER A 156 5.24 -8.17 33.66
CA SER A 156 6.26 -8.88 32.93
C SER A 156 6.91 -8.01 31.86
N ALA A 157 8.15 -8.34 31.51
CA ALA A 157 8.88 -7.83 30.38
C ALA A 157 9.63 -8.98 29.72
N LEU A 158 9.82 -8.96 28.41
CA LEU A 158 10.80 -9.82 27.77
C LEU A 158 12.17 -9.14 27.80
N VAL A 159 13.19 -9.93 28.01
CA VAL A 159 14.59 -9.47 27.99
C VAL A 159 15.37 -10.34 27.01
N TRP A 160 15.98 -9.69 26.01
CA TRP A 160 16.94 -10.33 25.13
C TRP A 160 18.34 -10.07 25.66
N THR A 161 19.13 -11.14 25.79
CA THR A 161 20.55 -11.08 26.12
C THR A 161 21.38 -11.51 24.92
N PRO A 162 22.52 -10.86 24.65
CA PRO A 162 23.33 -11.19 23.48
C PRO A 162 23.92 -12.61 23.58
N PRO A 163 24.33 -13.24 22.46
CA PRO A 163 25.15 -14.45 22.50
C PRO A 163 26.31 -14.27 23.44
N ASP A 164 26.64 -15.31 24.20
CA ASP A 164 27.74 -15.29 25.19
C ASP A 164 27.54 -14.24 26.30
N TYR A 165 26.30 -13.91 26.65
CA TYR A 165 26.01 -13.03 27.78
C TYR A 165 26.67 -13.58 29.09
N ASP A 166 27.52 -12.75 29.72
CA ASP A 166 28.15 -13.08 31.00
C ASP A 166 27.65 -12.15 32.11
N PRO A 167 26.81 -12.66 33.05
CA PRO A 167 26.27 -11.86 34.14
C PRO A 167 27.38 -11.38 35.13
N GLU A 168 28.58 -11.98 35.11
CA GLU A 168 29.69 -11.62 35.97
C GLU A 168 30.74 -10.75 35.25
N ARG A 169 30.53 -10.40 33.98
CA ARG A 169 31.40 -9.51 33.20
C ARG A 169 31.68 -8.22 34.00
N ARG A 170 32.97 -7.84 34.09
CA ARG A 170 33.39 -6.66 34.85
C ARG A 170 32.82 -5.36 34.26
N GLU A 171 32.81 -5.23 32.95
CA GLU A 171 32.19 -4.11 32.22
C GLU A 171 30.74 -4.44 31.92
N ARG A 172 29.83 -3.63 32.48
CA ARG A 172 28.41 -3.83 32.35
C ARG A 172 27.95 -3.58 30.94
N TYR A 173 26.97 -4.36 30.47
CA TYR A 173 26.39 -4.21 29.15
C TYR A 173 25.59 -2.89 29.02
N PRO A 174 25.65 -2.21 27.88
CA PRO A 174 24.67 -1.19 27.53
C PRO A 174 23.25 -1.77 27.53
N VAL A 175 22.23 -0.91 27.60
CA VAL A 175 20.84 -1.35 27.63
C VAL A 175 19.94 -0.51 26.75
N LEU A 176 19.13 -1.18 25.92
CA LEU A 176 18.01 -0.59 25.18
C LEU A 176 16.69 -0.95 25.85
N TYR A 177 15.87 0.04 26.20
CA TYR A 177 14.46 -0.15 26.58
C TYR A 177 13.61 0.07 25.33
N LEU A 178 12.94 -1.00 24.85
CA LEU A 178 12.19 -0.99 23.59
C LEU A 178 10.69 -1.16 23.87
N GLN A 179 9.88 -0.19 23.44
CA GLN A 179 8.47 -0.11 23.77
C GLN A 179 7.56 -0.44 22.59
N HIS A 180 6.48 -1.14 22.84
CA HIS A 180 5.43 -1.50 21.87
C HIS A 180 4.43 -0.36 21.64
N GLY A 181 3.51 -0.51 20.70
CA GLY A 181 2.46 0.44 20.35
C GLY A 181 1.14 0.28 21.13
N GLY A 182 0.17 1.12 20.80
CA GLY A 182 -1.19 1.02 21.34
C GLY A 182 -1.87 -0.28 20.91
N GLY A 183 -2.65 -0.90 21.80
CA GLY A 183 -3.29 -2.19 21.53
C GLY A 183 -2.37 -3.41 21.63
N GLN A 184 -1.06 -3.20 21.73
CA GLN A 184 -0.03 -4.24 21.78
C GLN A 184 0.43 -4.52 23.22
N GLY A 185 1.38 -5.45 23.39
CA GLY A 185 1.97 -5.81 24.67
C GLY A 185 3.49 -6.06 24.56
N TYR A 186 4.10 -6.41 25.68
CA TYR A 186 5.56 -6.61 25.80
C TYR A 186 6.12 -7.76 24.94
N ARG A 187 5.25 -8.61 24.36
CA ARG A 187 5.65 -9.74 23.53
C ARG A 187 5.73 -9.41 22.03
N ASP A 188 5.02 -8.37 21.59
CA ASP A 188 4.78 -8.10 20.17
C ASP A 188 6.05 -7.81 19.37
N TRP A 189 7.06 -7.17 19.98
CA TRP A 189 8.35 -6.99 19.32
C TRP A 189 9.03 -8.32 18.94
N VAL A 190 8.77 -9.39 19.70
CA VAL A 190 9.32 -10.72 19.42
C VAL A 190 8.40 -11.52 18.49
N GLU A 191 7.08 -11.50 18.76
CA GLU A 191 6.11 -12.33 18.04
C GLU A 191 5.82 -11.84 16.62
N VAL A 192 5.75 -10.52 16.41
CA VAL A 192 5.50 -9.89 15.11
C VAL A 192 6.69 -9.05 14.65
N GLY A 193 7.32 -8.31 15.56
CA GLY A 193 8.44 -7.41 15.24
C GLY A 193 9.73 -8.11 14.85
N ARG A 194 9.86 -9.42 15.06
CA ARG A 194 11.10 -10.19 14.77
C ARG A 194 12.35 -9.60 15.44
N ALA A 195 12.17 -8.89 16.57
CA ALA A 195 13.27 -8.17 17.22
C ALA A 195 14.41 -9.10 17.62
N LYS A 196 14.11 -10.33 18.10
CA LYS A 196 15.14 -11.32 18.40
C LYS A 196 16.01 -11.59 17.18
N GLN A 197 15.38 -11.87 16.03
CA GLN A 197 16.08 -12.16 14.77
C GLN A 197 16.92 -10.97 14.31
N ILE A 198 16.39 -9.76 14.43
CA ILE A 198 17.12 -8.53 14.10
C ILE A 198 18.38 -8.41 14.96
N PHE A 199 18.27 -8.55 16.29
CA PHE A 199 19.41 -8.46 17.19
C PHE A 199 20.43 -9.58 16.97
N ASP A 200 19.94 -10.81 16.76
CA ASP A 200 20.80 -11.96 16.51
C ASP A 200 21.61 -11.78 15.22
N ASN A 201 20.94 -11.41 14.11
CA ASN A 201 21.61 -11.21 12.84
C ASN A 201 22.56 -10.00 12.85
N LEU A 202 22.19 -8.88 13.46
CA LEU A 202 23.07 -7.72 13.61
C LEU A 202 24.30 -8.05 14.47
N THR A 203 24.12 -8.84 15.53
CA THR A 203 25.24 -9.30 16.37
C THR A 203 26.19 -10.20 15.58
N LEU A 204 25.67 -11.19 14.85
CA LEU A 204 26.47 -12.11 14.04
C LEU A 204 27.24 -11.41 12.93
N ARG A 205 26.69 -10.34 12.37
CA ARG A 205 27.38 -9.50 11.37
C ARG A 205 28.40 -8.55 11.99
N GLY A 206 28.38 -8.36 13.31
CA GLY A 206 29.17 -7.34 14.00
C GLY A 206 28.67 -5.92 13.81
N ASP A 207 27.38 -5.78 13.41
CA ASP A 207 26.75 -4.49 13.10
C ASP A 207 26.13 -3.81 14.32
N MET A 208 26.10 -4.46 15.49
CA MET A 208 25.65 -3.84 16.74
C MET A 208 26.63 -4.09 17.89
N GLU A 209 26.64 -3.16 18.86
CA GLU A 209 27.36 -3.35 20.12
C GLU A 209 26.61 -4.37 20.99
N PRO A 210 27.32 -5.35 21.61
CA PRO A 210 26.66 -6.27 22.54
C PRO A 210 25.98 -5.53 23.69
N MET A 211 24.65 -5.65 23.76
CA MET A 211 23.80 -4.96 24.72
C MET A 211 22.71 -5.90 25.27
N VAL A 212 22.02 -5.49 26.32
CA VAL A 212 20.77 -6.12 26.79
C VAL A 212 19.59 -5.31 26.29
N VAL A 213 18.54 -5.97 25.80
CA VAL A 213 17.31 -5.28 25.36
C VAL A 213 16.14 -5.68 26.28
N VAL A 214 15.45 -4.67 26.83
CA VAL A 214 14.34 -4.85 27.75
C VAL A 214 13.06 -4.37 27.08
N MET A 215 12.16 -5.27 26.77
CA MET A 215 10.85 -5.01 26.14
C MET A 215 9.76 -5.03 27.20
N GLY A 216 9.40 -3.85 27.73
CA GLY A 216 8.41 -3.69 28.79
C GLY A 216 7.01 -3.48 28.24
N ASP A 217 6.01 -3.62 29.13
CA ASP A 217 4.62 -3.30 28.80
C ASP A 217 4.34 -1.82 29.11
N GLY A 218 4.14 -1.03 28.05
CA GLY A 218 3.87 0.42 28.12
C GLY A 218 2.42 0.81 28.46
N ASN A 219 1.51 -0.17 28.59
CA ASN A 219 0.07 0.07 28.90
C ASN A 219 -0.13 0.46 30.36
N VAL A 220 0.26 1.66 30.74
CA VAL A 220 0.17 2.20 32.10
C VAL A 220 -0.18 3.67 32.11
N ALA A 221 -0.81 4.12 33.20
CA ALA A 221 -1.23 5.51 33.34
C ALA A 221 -0.04 6.50 33.53
N ASP A 222 1.08 6.04 34.10
CA ASP A 222 2.28 6.85 34.39
C ASP A 222 3.52 6.07 33.87
N PHE A 223 3.80 6.25 32.57
CA PHE A 223 4.88 5.53 31.91
C PHE A 223 6.26 5.91 32.45
N ASP A 224 6.52 7.19 32.71
CA ASP A 224 7.82 7.64 33.20
C ASP A 224 8.15 7.00 34.55
N LYS A 225 7.18 6.93 35.43
CA LYS A 225 7.35 6.27 36.74
C LYS A 225 7.52 4.76 36.56
N GLU A 226 6.76 4.12 35.66
CA GLU A 226 6.91 2.70 35.38
C GLU A 226 8.29 2.38 34.84
N LEU A 227 8.73 3.09 33.81
CA LEU A 227 10.04 2.89 33.19
C LEU A 227 11.17 3.19 34.19
N LEU A 228 11.20 4.41 34.75
CA LEU A 228 12.37 4.88 35.48
C LEU A 228 12.48 4.30 36.90
N ARG A 229 11.38 3.91 37.55
CA ARG A 229 11.38 3.46 38.95
C ARG A 229 11.04 1.98 39.15
N ASN A 230 10.31 1.36 38.24
CA ASN A 230 9.94 -0.05 38.35
C ASN A 230 10.76 -0.91 37.39
N LEU A 231 10.53 -0.82 36.07
CA LEU A 231 11.15 -1.66 35.05
C LEU A 231 12.70 -1.55 35.06
N ARG A 232 13.24 -0.33 34.97
CA ARG A 232 14.68 -0.09 34.97
C ARG A 232 15.35 -0.58 36.25
N ARG A 233 14.68 -0.47 37.40
CA ARG A 233 15.21 -0.96 38.68
C ARG A 233 15.25 -2.50 38.69
N ALA A 234 14.19 -3.14 38.22
CA ALA A 234 14.15 -4.61 38.14
C ALA A 234 15.23 -5.15 37.18
N ALA A 235 15.33 -4.59 35.99
CA ALA A 235 16.33 -4.98 35.01
C ALA A 235 17.77 -4.83 35.54
N ARG A 236 18.08 -3.76 36.26
CA ARG A 236 19.38 -3.55 36.92
C ARG A 236 19.66 -4.53 38.05
N HIS A 237 18.63 -5.12 38.64
CA HIS A 237 18.79 -6.11 39.69
C HIS A 237 19.05 -7.51 39.14
N GLU A 238 18.42 -7.84 37.99
CA GLU A 238 18.49 -9.19 37.42
C GLU A 238 19.60 -9.34 36.37
N TYR A 239 19.96 -8.26 35.66
CA TYR A 239 20.94 -8.29 34.58
C TYR A 239 22.11 -7.37 34.84
N ASN A 240 23.26 -7.75 34.29
CA ASN A 240 24.53 -6.99 34.40
C ASN A 240 24.54 -5.79 33.45
N ILE A 241 23.64 -4.82 33.62
CA ILE A 241 23.50 -3.64 32.76
C ILE A 241 24.03 -2.36 33.39
N SER A 242 24.48 -1.46 32.54
CA SER A 242 25.09 -0.20 32.93
C SER A 242 24.08 0.77 33.55
N HIS A 243 24.58 1.59 34.48
CA HIS A 243 23.83 2.71 35.08
C HIS A 243 24.19 4.06 34.42
N ARG A 244 25.19 4.07 33.56
CA ARG A 244 25.70 5.27 32.92
C ARG A 244 24.73 5.70 31.83
N ARG A 245 24.40 6.98 31.74
CA ARG A 245 23.51 7.55 30.71
C ARG A 245 23.96 7.19 29.30
N GLU A 246 25.27 7.31 29.04
CA GLU A 246 25.93 7.07 27.75
C GLU A 246 25.78 5.61 27.27
N GLN A 247 25.31 4.73 28.12
CA GLN A 247 25.04 3.32 27.85
C GLN A 247 23.57 2.95 28.02
N GLN A 248 22.65 3.93 27.89
CA GLN A 248 21.23 3.69 27.97
C GLN A 248 20.49 4.30 26.76
N ALA A 249 19.67 3.50 26.14
CA ALA A 249 18.82 3.85 25.03
C ALA A 249 17.33 3.62 25.36
N LEU A 250 16.46 4.43 24.82
CA LEU A 250 15.01 4.29 24.88
C LEU A 250 14.43 4.48 23.47
N ALA A 251 13.69 3.49 23.00
CA ALA A 251 13.00 3.59 21.72
C ALA A 251 11.65 2.89 21.77
N GLY A 252 10.81 3.17 20.79
CA GLY A 252 9.54 2.48 20.67
C GLY A 252 8.76 2.89 19.43
N LEU A 253 7.76 2.07 19.10
CA LEU A 253 6.89 2.28 17.97
C LEU A 253 5.57 2.94 18.40
N SER A 254 4.99 3.80 17.57
CA SER A 254 3.66 4.39 17.77
C SER A 254 3.49 4.96 19.21
N MET A 255 2.63 4.41 20.05
CA MET A 255 2.49 4.78 21.48
C MET A 255 3.85 4.73 22.22
N GLY A 256 4.67 3.72 21.98
CA GLY A 256 5.99 3.59 22.60
C GLY A 256 6.95 4.70 22.19
N GLY A 257 6.90 5.13 20.92
CA GLY A 257 7.66 6.29 20.43
C GLY A 257 7.15 7.61 21.05
N TYR A 258 5.82 7.76 21.16
CA TYR A 258 5.20 8.88 21.87
C TYR A 258 5.65 8.93 23.35
N GLN A 259 5.75 7.77 24.01
CA GLN A 259 6.23 7.64 25.38
C GLN A 259 7.73 7.98 25.49
N ALA A 260 8.55 7.51 24.55
CA ALA A 260 9.99 7.80 24.51
C ALA A 260 10.27 9.31 24.41
N LEU A 261 9.56 10.00 23.51
CA LEU A 261 9.62 11.46 23.39
C LEU A 261 9.11 12.15 24.66
N GLY A 262 8.03 11.67 25.28
CA GLY A 262 7.52 12.17 26.54
C GLY A 262 8.54 12.11 27.65
N THR A 263 9.21 10.98 27.80
CA THR A 263 10.29 10.77 28.77
C THR A 263 11.48 11.71 28.46
N LEU A 264 11.87 11.87 27.19
CA LEU A 264 12.93 12.81 26.80
C LEU A 264 12.60 14.24 27.23
N PHE A 265 11.39 14.70 26.98
CA PHE A 265 10.99 16.07 27.31
C PHE A 265 10.84 16.30 28.83
N ALA A 266 10.31 15.32 29.55
CA ALA A 266 10.11 15.42 31.00
C ALA A 266 11.42 15.19 31.79
N HIS A 267 12.30 14.34 31.29
CA HIS A 267 13.52 13.89 31.97
C HIS A 267 14.76 13.96 31.05
N PRO A 268 15.07 15.15 30.48
CA PRO A 268 16.18 15.28 29.55
C PRO A 268 17.52 14.90 30.20
N GLY A 269 18.29 14.04 29.52
CA GLY A 269 19.57 13.53 29.99
C GLY A 269 19.49 12.23 30.80
N GLU A 270 18.35 11.52 30.81
CA GLU A 270 18.24 10.18 31.36
C GLU A 270 18.74 9.11 30.37
N PHE A 271 18.57 9.35 29.07
CA PHE A 271 18.99 8.48 27.99
C PHE A 271 19.85 9.24 26.97
N ALA A 272 20.98 8.66 26.58
CA ALA A 272 21.83 9.24 25.54
C ALA A 272 21.32 8.95 24.14
N TYR A 273 20.53 7.90 23.97
CA TYR A 273 19.96 7.49 22.68
C TYR A 273 18.45 7.37 22.79
N VAL A 274 17.73 8.10 21.94
CA VAL A 274 16.28 8.10 21.91
C VAL A 274 15.80 7.91 20.48
N GLY A 275 14.95 6.88 20.25
CA GLY A 275 14.33 6.56 18.96
C GLY A 275 12.81 6.64 19.03
N SER A 276 12.18 7.34 18.09
CA SER A 276 10.72 7.39 17.95
C SER A 276 10.31 6.87 16.59
N PHE A 277 9.73 5.66 16.55
CA PHE A 277 9.29 4.98 15.35
C PHE A 277 7.81 5.27 15.12
N ALA A 278 7.51 6.27 14.29
CA ALA A 278 6.15 6.75 14.03
C ALA A 278 5.35 7.08 15.31
N GLY A 279 6.02 7.60 16.32
CA GLY A 279 5.44 7.87 17.65
C GLY A 279 5.37 9.37 17.98
N SER A 280 5.07 10.20 17.02
CA SER A 280 5.07 11.67 17.15
C SER A 280 4.21 12.16 18.32
N ARG A 281 4.75 13.13 19.03
CA ARG A 281 4.13 13.81 20.15
C ARG A 281 4.32 15.32 20.00
N GLU A 282 3.30 16.11 20.26
CA GLU A 282 3.50 17.55 20.36
C GLU A 282 4.53 17.88 21.45
N ALA A 283 5.45 18.74 21.10
CA ALA A 283 6.43 19.22 22.05
C ALA A 283 5.76 20.12 23.11
N PRO A 284 6.17 20.02 24.39
CA PRO A 284 5.62 20.89 25.41
C PRO A 284 5.97 22.37 25.11
N PRO A 285 5.12 23.34 25.55
CA PRO A 285 5.34 24.77 25.26
C PRO A 285 6.70 25.33 25.71
N ARG A 286 7.40 24.62 26.56
CA ARG A 286 8.76 24.95 27.01
C ARG A 286 9.61 23.68 26.99
N ILE A 287 10.57 23.65 26.06
CA ILE A 287 11.58 22.60 25.94
C ILE A 287 12.91 23.14 26.46
N ASP A 288 13.61 22.35 27.28
CA ASP A 288 15.00 22.63 27.65
C ASP A 288 15.95 22.03 26.58
N ALA A 289 15.95 22.64 25.38
CA ALA A 289 16.75 22.20 24.25
C ALA A 289 18.24 22.06 24.61
N LYS A 290 18.76 22.99 25.40
CA LYS A 290 20.18 22.95 25.84
C LYS A 290 20.49 21.71 26.67
N LYS A 291 19.56 21.29 27.52
CA LYS A 291 19.72 20.08 28.33
C LYS A 291 19.53 18.81 27.51
N ILE A 292 18.61 18.82 26.56
CA ILE A 292 18.40 17.70 25.62
C ILE A 292 19.67 17.54 24.78
N ASN A 293 20.11 18.54 24.05
CA ASN A 293 21.28 18.45 23.15
C ASN A 293 22.56 18.06 23.89
N LYS A 294 22.73 18.52 25.14
CA LYS A 294 23.87 18.10 25.98
C LYS A 294 23.75 16.67 26.49
N GLY A 295 22.53 16.20 26.70
CA GLY A 295 22.22 14.93 27.37
C GLY A 295 21.92 13.76 26.45
N THR A 296 21.64 14.04 25.17
CA THR A 296 21.25 13.05 24.17
C THR A 296 22.28 13.09 23.04
N GLU A 297 22.88 11.96 22.74
CA GLU A 297 23.87 11.78 21.67
C GLU A 297 23.16 11.52 20.33
N VAL A 298 22.05 10.76 20.38
CA VAL A 298 21.20 10.46 19.22
C VAL A 298 19.74 10.66 19.63
N LEU A 299 19.05 11.60 19.00
CA LEU A 299 17.60 11.69 18.94
C LEU A 299 17.19 11.41 17.49
N ARG A 300 16.56 10.27 17.24
CA ARG A 300 16.21 9.89 15.88
C ARG A 300 14.71 9.69 15.72
N LEU A 301 14.17 10.36 14.72
CA LEU A 301 12.75 10.32 14.40
C LEU A 301 12.54 9.50 13.11
N TYR A 302 11.46 8.75 13.08
CA TYR A 302 11.04 7.96 11.93
C TYR A 302 9.55 8.16 11.69
N THR A 303 9.14 8.09 10.44
CA THR A 303 7.75 7.98 10.03
C THR A 303 7.67 7.23 8.71
N GLY A 304 6.57 6.55 8.48
CA GLY A 304 6.25 5.97 7.19
C GLY A 304 5.83 7.06 6.18
N ASN A 305 5.30 6.63 5.04
CA ASN A 305 4.73 7.50 4.02
C ASN A 305 3.43 8.16 4.51
N ILE A 306 2.74 8.87 3.63
CA ILE A 306 1.50 9.59 3.96
C ILE A 306 0.37 8.70 4.49
N THR A 307 0.45 7.36 4.30
CA THR A 307 -0.50 6.41 4.89
C THR A 307 -0.24 6.17 6.38
N ASP A 308 0.92 6.59 6.89
CA ASP A 308 1.24 6.52 8.30
C ASP A 308 0.44 7.57 9.08
N GLY A 309 -0.41 7.15 10.01
CA GLY A 309 -1.19 8.05 10.87
C GLY A 309 -0.35 9.01 11.73
N ALA A 310 0.95 8.74 11.90
CA ALA A 310 1.88 9.62 12.58
C ALA A 310 2.57 10.64 11.64
N TYR A 311 2.44 10.50 10.32
CA TYR A 311 3.15 11.28 9.32
C TYR A 311 3.08 12.79 9.59
N ASN A 312 1.89 13.39 9.51
CA ASN A 312 1.71 14.84 9.72
C ASN A 312 2.15 15.31 11.12
N ARG A 313 1.92 14.47 12.16
CA ARG A 313 2.31 14.81 13.54
C ARG A 313 3.82 14.80 13.71
N THR A 314 4.54 13.89 13.03
CA THR A 314 6.01 13.86 13.03
C THR A 314 6.57 15.12 12.42
N TYR A 315 6.02 15.60 11.31
CA TYR A 315 6.42 16.86 10.69
C TYR A 315 6.16 18.08 11.60
N ARG A 316 4.98 18.14 12.24
CA ARG A 316 4.71 19.21 13.24
C ARG A 316 5.67 19.17 14.44
N LEU A 317 5.99 17.97 14.93
CA LEU A 317 6.99 17.80 15.97
C LEU A 317 8.35 18.35 15.53
N MET A 318 8.81 18.01 14.33
CA MET A 318 10.09 18.47 13.79
C MET A 318 10.14 20.02 13.74
N GLN A 319 9.10 20.67 13.24
CA GLN A 319 8.98 22.14 13.25
C GLN A 319 9.08 22.72 14.68
N GLN A 320 8.44 22.07 15.67
CA GLN A 320 8.53 22.49 17.06
C GLN A 320 9.93 22.32 17.64
N LEU A 321 10.62 21.22 17.30
CA LEU A 321 12.00 20.94 17.71
C LEU A 321 12.98 21.95 17.10
N ASP A 322 12.84 22.24 15.79
CA ASP A 322 13.64 23.24 15.08
C ASP A 322 13.46 24.61 15.70
N SER A 323 12.21 25.03 15.93
CA SER A 323 11.89 26.30 16.58
C SER A 323 12.46 26.42 17.99
N ALA A 324 12.62 25.29 18.70
CA ALA A 324 13.21 25.23 20.02
C ALA A 324 14.74 25.09 20.02
N GLY A 325 15.35 24.78 18.88
CA GLY A 325 16.79 24.52 18.73
C GLY A 325 17.20 23.15 19.29
N VAL A 326 16.34 22.13 19.20
CA VAL A 326 16.64 20.74 19.57
C VAL A 326 17.29 20.04 18.38
N GLU A 327 18.45 19.42 18.61
CA GLU A 327 19.15 18.62 17.60
C GLU A 327 18.52 17.23 17.49
N TYR A 328 18.22 16.78 16.26
CA TYR A 328 17.67 15.46 15.97
C TYR A 328 18.12 14.99 14.58
N GLN A 329 17.90 13.71 14.30
CA GLN A 329 18.19 13.08 13.01
C GLN A 329 16.88 12.58 12.39
N PHE A 330 16.73 12.84 11.09
CA PHE A 330 15.61 12.36 10.28
C PHE A 330 16.09 12.22 8.82
N ASP A 331 16.05 11.03 8.27
CA ASP A 331 16.56 10.74 6.93
C ASP A 331 15.46 10.77 5.85
N GLY A 332 14.31 11.32 6.18
CA GLY A 332 13.14 11.31 5.31
C GLY A 332 12.12 10.23 5.69
N VAL A 333 11.04 10.19 4.93
CA VAL A 333 10.00 9.17 5.10
C VAL A 333 10.44 7.86 4.46
N ASN A 334 9.94 6.76 4.98
CA ASN A 334 9.99 5.51 4.25
C ASN A 334 8.86 5.50 3.19
N PRO A 335 9.15 5.62 1.89
CA PRO A 335 8.12 5.79 0.87
C PRO A 335 7.28 4.52 0.69
N ASP A 336 7.84 3.36 1.02
CA ASP A 336 7.24 2.05 0.77
C ASP A 336 6.49 1.48 1.99
N ARG A 337 6.39 2.23 3.09
CA ARG A 337 5.81 1.73 4.35
C ARG A 337 4.82 2.73 4.96
N GLY A 338 3.72 2.17 5.49
CA GLY A 338 2.73 2.89 6.30
C GLY A 338 2.99 2.75 7.81
N HIS A 339 1.91 2.81 8.61
CA HIS A 339 1.95 2.63 10.07
C HIS A 339 1.83 1.15 10.43
N ASN A 340 2.87 0.36 10.19
CA ASN A 340 2.83 -1.10 10.28
C ASN A 340 4.17 -1.69 10.74
N TRP A 341 4.15 -3.00 11.02
CA TRP A 341 5.32 -3.73 11.52
C TRP A 341 6.52 -3.72 10.57
N ASN A 342 6.29 -3.72 9.26
CA ASN A 342 7.38 -3.68 8.29
C ASN A 342 8.17 -2.37 8.42
N ALA A 343 7.49 -1.23 8.59
CA ALA A 343 8.13 0.05 8.86
C ALA A 343 8.94 0.02 10.17
N TRP A 344 8.35 -0.52 11.24
CA TRP A 344 9.01 -0.54 12.56
C TRP A 344 10.18 -1.51 12.64
N GLN A 345 10.14 -2.62 11.91
CA GLN A 345 11.28 -3.53 11.72
C GLN A 345 12.44 -2.81 11.05
N GLU A 346 12.19 -2.10 9.94
CA GLU A 346 13.20 -1.31 9.23
C GLU A 346 13.76 -0.19 10.11
N ASN A 347 12.91 0.49 10.89
CA ASN A 347 13.35 1.51 11.83
C ASN A 347 14.26 0.94 12.93
N LEU A 348 13.94 -0.26 13.44
CA LEU A 348 14.77 -0.94 14.44
C LEU A 348 16.10 -1.38 13.84
N ILE A 349 16.11 -1.89 12.60
CA ILE A 349 17.30 -2.28 11.85
C ILE A 349 18.23 -1.08 11.64
N ASP A 350 17.70 0.10 11.35
CA ASP A 350 18.48 1.32 11.18
C ASP A 350 18.95 1.92 12.52
N PHE A 351 18.13 1.87 13.56
CA PHE A 351 18.43 2.50 14.84
C PHE A 351 19.49 1.75 15.67
N VAL A 352 19.40 0.42 15.74
CA VAL A 352 20.24 -0.41 16.63
C VAL A 352 21.75 -0.31 16.31
N PRO A 353 22.21 -0.31 15.06
CA PRO A 353 23.64 -0.16 14.73
C PRO A 353 24.25 1.16 15.19
N ARG A 354 23.44 2.18 15.46
CA ARG A 354 23.88 3.52 15.89
C ARG A 354 24.07 3.64 17.41
N LEU A 355 23.69 2.61 18.16
CA LEU A 355 23.72 2.63 19.62
C LEU A 355 25.10 2.29 20.16
N PHE A 356 25.58 3.10 21.12
CA PHE A 356 26.77 2.80 21.96
C PHE A 356 28.10 2.64 21.21
N ARG A 357 28.14 3.11 19.98
CA ARG A 357 29.35 3.19 19.16
C ARG A 357 29.81 4.63 19.06
N ASP A 358 31.11 4.84 18.84
CA ASP A 358 31.56 6.13 18.33
C ASP A 358 30.81 6.35 17.01
N ALA A 359 29.99 7.40 16.97
CA ALA A 359 29.10 7.64 15.85
C ALA A 359 29.89 7.57 14.53
N PRO A 360 29.44 6.84 13.52
CA PRO A 360 29.90 7.11 12.17
C PRO A 360 29.64 8.61 11.95
N ASP A 361 30.63 9.31 11.41
CA ASP A 361 30.51 10.72 11.05
C ASP A 361 29.59 10.85 9.81
N ASP A 362 28.35 10.42 9.97
CA ASP A 362 27.32 10.48 8.92
C ASP A 362 26.82 11.93 8.73
N GLY A 363 27.51 12.92 9.31
CA GLY A 363 27.17 14.31 9.21
C GLY A 363 25.73 14.63 9.73
N PRO A 364 25.37 15.88 9.98
CA PRO A 364 23.98 16.18 10.26
C PRO A 364 23.15 15.73 9.06
N SER A 365 22.11 14.90 9.32
CA SER A 365 21.15 14.51 8.28
C SER A 365 20.74 15.75 7.49
N PRO A 366 20.86 15.75 6.15
CA PRO A 366 20.48 16.90 5.34
C PRO A 366 18.96 17.08 5.23
N GLY A 367 18.21 16.66 6.21
CA GLY A 367 16.76 16.64 6.20
C GLY A 367 16.13 17.62 7.16
N HIS A 368 16.49 18.90 7.09
CA HIS A 368 15.53 19.91 7.54
C HIS A 368 14.43 19.98 6.49
N LEU A 369 13.21 19.58 6.88
CA LEU A 369 12.07 20.07 6.13
C LEU A 369 12.12 21.60 6.15
N PRO A 370 11.81 22.26 5.03
CA PRO A 370 11.58 23.68 5.07
C PRO A 370 10.59 23.97 6.20
N LEU A 371 10.96 24.85 7.14
CA LEU A 371 10.02 25.38 8.14
C LEU A 371 8.80 25.96 7.42
N GLU A 372 7.61 25.99 8.04
CA GLU A 372 6.44 26.69 7.46
C GLU A 372 6.76 28.12 6.98
N ALA A 373 7.80 28.73 7.54
CA ALA A 373 8.31 30.05 7.11
C ALA A 373 9.21 29.98 5.88
N GLU A 374 9.72 28.80 5.51
CA GLU A 374 10.53 28.53 4.31
C GLU A 374 9.69 27.93 3.19
N PHE A 375 8.48 27.39 3.47
CA PHE A 375 7.50 27.19 2.42
C PHE A 375 7.16 28.58 1.87
N GLU A 376 7.54 28.87 0.63
CA GLU A 376 7.02 30.03 -0.07
C GLU A 376 5.50 29.99 0.10
N GLN A 377 5.00 30.83 1.00
CA GLN A 377 3.56 30.99 1.14
C GLN A 377 3.05 31.50 -0.21
N PRO A 378 1.97 30.92 -0.75
CA PRO A 378 1.39 31.49 -1.96
C PRO A 378 1.15 32.96 -1.70
N PRO A 379 1.57 33.86 -2.61
CA PRO A 379 1.35 35.28 -2.44
C PRO A 379 -0.11 35.54 -2.06
N ALA A 380 -0.36 36.36 -1.04
CA ALA A 380 -1.71 36.61 -0.57
C ALA A 380 -2.63 37.02 -1.74
N GLY A 381 -3.67 36.24 -2.00
CA GLY A 381 -4.58 36.44 -3.12
C GLY A 381 -4.26 35.64 -4.38
N THR A 382 -3.25 34.77 -4.40
CA THR A 382 -3.09 33.78 -5.47
C THR A 382 -4.04 32.63 -5.24
N THR A 383 -5.02 32.49 -6.12
CA THR A 383 -5.75 31.27 -6.40
C THR A 383 -5.26 30.77 -7.76
N PRO A 384 -5.16 29.49 -7.99
CA PRO A 384 -5.96 28.40 -7.42
C PRO A 384 -5.19 27.58 -6.38
N THR A 385 -5.93 26.91 -5.49
CA THR A 385 -5.43 25.78 -4.73
C THR A 385 -5.66 24.48 -5.54
N PRO A 386 -4.87 23.40 -5.33
CA PRO A 386 -3.75 23.35 -4.41
C PRO A 386 -2.50 24.08 -4.91
N TRP A 387 -1.68 24.56 -4.00
CA TRP A 387 -0.39 25.13 -4.30
C TRP A 387 0.71 24.08 -4.14
N ILE A 388 1.61 23.99 -5.13
CA ILE A 388 2.64 22.94 -5.21
C ILE A 388 4.02 23.60 -5.19
N THR A 389 4.90 23.17 -4.28
CA THR A 389 6.29 23.62 -4.19
C THR A 389 7.18 22.87 -5.18
N GLU A 390 8.41 23.40 -5.43
CA GLU A 390 9.43 22.66 -6.22
C GLU A 390 9.77 21.31 -5.60
N ASP A 391 9.74 21.18 -4.27
CA ASP A 391 9.96 19.94 -3.53
C ASP A 391 8.71 19.05 -3.45
N ARG A 392 7.67 19.36 -4.23
CA ARG A 392 6.44 18.58 -4.36
C ARG A 392 5.58 18.48 -3.10
N PHE A 393 5.67 19.45 -2.21
CA PHE A 393 4.66 19.63 -1.16
C PHE A 393 3.43 20.31 -1.73
N VAL A 394 2.27 19.84 -1.33
CA VAL A 394 0.96 20.29 -1.84
C VAL A 394 0.16 20.90 -0.70
N THR A 395 -0.16 22.18 -0.81
CA THR A 395 -0.98 22.89 0.17
C THR A 395 -2.39 23.10 -0.37
N PHE A 396 -3.36 22.54 0.32
CA PHE A 396 -4.78 22.77 0.12
C PHE A 396 -5.25 23.88 1.08
N GLU A 397 -5.95 24.87 0.57
CA GLU A 397 -6.55 25.92 1.38
C GLU A 397 -7.97 26.21 0.88
N THR A 398 -8.95 26.09 1.76
CA THR A 398 -10.34 26.36 1.39
C THR A 398 -10.61 27.84 1.26
N THR A 399 -11.71 28.19 0.60
CA THR A 399 -12.31 29.53 0.70
C THR A 399 -12.93 29.75 2.09
N THR A 400 -13.39 30.98 2.38
CA THR A 400 -14.11 31.30 3.62
C THR A 400 -15.54 30.70 3.66
N GLU A 401 -15.95 29.99 2.61
CA GLU A 401 -17.25 29.32 2.51
C GLU A 401 -17.45 28.31 3.66
N PHE A 402 -16.37 27.62 4.07
CA PHE A 402 -16.41 26.60 5.11
C PHE A 402 -15.99 27.11 6.51
N LYS A 403 -16.03 28.43 6.73
CA LYS A 403 -15.61 29.05 8.01
C LYS A 403 -16.38 28.55 9.23
N ASP A 404 -17.64 28.13 9.06
CA ASP A 404 -18.52 27.65 10.14
C ASP A 404 -18.52 26.11 10.27
N ALA A 405 -17.75 25.39 9.45
CA ALA A 405 -17.61 23.93 9.55
C ALA A 405 -16.91 23.52 10.85
N GLU A 406 -17.32 22.37 11.41
CA GLU A 406 -16.67 21.79 12.60
C GLU A 406 -15.44 20.96 12.23
N ASN A 407 -15.44 20.29 11.05
CA ASN A 407 -14.33 19.49 10.57
C ASN A 407 -14.25 19.57 9.04
N VAL A 408 -13.03 19.73 8.53
CA VAL A 408 -12.75 19.62 7.10
C VAL A 408 -11.57 18.69 6.90
N THR A 409 -11.72 17.72 6.01
CA THR A 409 -10.63 16.85 5.55
C THR A 409 -10.49 16.94 4.05
N VAL A 410 -9.28 16.79 3.54
CA VAL A 410 -9.02 16.59 2.12
C VAL A 410 -8.80 15.09 1.88
N TRP A 411 -9.44 14.54 0.84
CA TRP A 411 -9.42 13.12 0.51
C TRP A 411 -9.06 12.93 -0.95
N GLY A 412 -7.97 12.22 -1.25
CA GLY A 412 -7.47 12.05 -2.62
C GLY A 412 -6.54 10.87 -2.80
N ASN A 413 -6.10 10.64 -4.06
CA ASN A 413 -5.33 9.48 -4.52
C ASN A 413 -3.81 9.62 -4.37
N TRP A 414 -3.31 10.21 -3.32
CA TRP A 414 -1.88 10.47 -3.14
C TRP A 414 -1.10 9.41 -2.35
N ALA A 415 -1.75 8.34 -1.93
CA ALA A 415 -1.02 7.22 -1.37
C ALA A 415 -0.30 6.40 -2.47
N PRO A 416 0.77 5.66 -2.13
CA PRO A 416 1.42 4.76 -3.07
C PRO A 416 0.42 3.87 -3.82
N GLY A 417 0.61 3.74 -5.12
CA GLY A 417 -0.31 3.03 -5.99
C GLY A 417 -1.65 3.74 -6.27
N GLY A 418 -1.77 5.06 -5.95
CA GLY A 418 -2.99 5.83 -6.20
C GLY A 418 -4.14 5.55 -5.25
N SER A 419 -3.87 4.93 -4.11
CA SER A 419 -4.90 4.67 -3.08
C SER A 419 -5.38 5.97 -2.42
N TRP A 420 -6.65 5.97 -2.00
CA TRP A 420 -7.30 7.16 -1.45
C TRP A 420 -7.06 7.32 0.05
N ILE A 421 -6.55 8.49 0.47
CA ILE A 421 -6.30 8.82 1.86
C ILE A 421 -6.95 10.14 2.25
N ARG A 422 -7.44 10.21 3.50
CA ARG A 422 -7.96 11.40 4.14
C ARG A 422 -6.89 12.07 4.98
N VAL A 423 -6.78 13.38 4.87
CA VAL A 423 -5.92 14.22 5.71
C VAL A 423 -6.79 15.30 6.36
N GLU A 424 -6.71 15.41 7.68
CA GLU A 424 -7.39 16.47 8.43
C GLU A 424 -6.77 17.82 8.10
N MET A 425 -7.61 18.84 7.93
CA MET A 425 -7.17 20.22 7.70
C MET A 425 -7.19 21.00 9.00
N ASP A 426 -6.19 21.85 9.19
CA ASP A 426 -6.12 22.76 10.33
C ASP A 426 -6.88 24.06 10.04
N ARG A 427 -7.53 24.60 11.06
CA ARG A 427 -8.21 25.87 10.95
C ARG A 427 -7.24 27.05 11.03
N VAL A 428 -7.17 27.83 9.96
CA VAL A 428 -6.32 29.03 9.86
C VAL A 428 -7.20 30.25 9.64
N GLY A 429 -7.58 30.93 10.71
CA GLY A 429 -8.55 32.04 10.67
C GLY A 429 -9.94 31.55 10.23
N ASP A 430 -10.45 32.09 9.12
CA ASP A 430 -11.73 31.73 8.53
C ASP A 430 -11.62 30.66 7.42
N ARG A 431 -10.47 30.00 7.29
CA ARG A 431 -10.17 29.01 6.27
C ARG A 431 -9.63 27.72 6.90
N TRP A 432 -9.59 26.66 6.12
CA TRP A 432 -8.99 25.39 6.46
C TRP A 432 -7.81 25.13 5.56
N ARG A 433 -6.71 24.60 6.11
CA ARG A 433 -5.48 24.35 5.38
C ARG A 433 -4.89 22.99 5.77
N ALA A 434 -4.34 22.27 4.78
CA ALA A 434 -3.48 21.13 4.98
C ALA A 434 -2.33 21.18 3.97
N THR A 435 -1.13 20.83 4.41
CA THR A 435 0.03 20.63 3.54
C THR A 435 0.45 19.17 3.64
N ILE A 436 0.62 18.53 2.51
CA ILE A 436 1.04 17.13 2.40
C ILE A 436 2.20 17.02 1.42
N GLY A 437 3.01 16.00 1.56
CA GLY A 437 4.13 15.75 0.64
C GLY A 437 5.44 15.40 1.37
N PRO A 438 6.54 15.25 0.61
CA PRO A 438 6.55 15.34 -0.87
C PRO A 438 5.74 14.23 -1.52
N LEU A 439 4.95 14.56 -2.55
CA LEU A 439 4.17 13.58 -3.31
C LEU A 439 4.92 13.15 -4.58
N GLU A 440 4.59 11.96 -5.08
CA GLU A 440 5.14 11.50 -6.35
C GLU A 440 4.62 12.33 -7.52
N PRO A 441 5.45 12.58 -8.56
CA PRO A 441 4.99 13.20 -9.79
C PRO A 441 3.85 12.40 -10.41
N GLY A 442 2.79 13.08 -10.85
CA GLY A 442 1.62 12.41 -11.40
C GLY A 442 0.42 13.33 -11.51
N PHE A 443 -0.68 12.75 -11.97
CA PHE A 443 -1.96 13.41 -12.03
C PHE A 443 -2.83 12.94 -10.87
N HIS A 444 -3.14 13.89 -9.98
CA HIS A 444 -3.86 13.62 -8.74
C HIS A 444 -5.27 14.20 -8.78
N HIS A 445 -6.17 13.54 -8.04
CA HIS A 445 -7.53 13.98 -7.87
C HIS A 445 -7.96 13.86 -6.40
N TYR A 446 -8.82 14.77 -5.98
CA TYR A 446 -9.24 14.89 -4.60
C TYR A 446 -10.61 15.55 -4.48
N ARG A 447 -11.17 15.46 -3.28
CA ARG A 447 -12.35 16.23 -2.84
C ARG A 447 -12.19 16.63 -1.38
N LEU A 448 -12.97 17.59 -0.97
CA LEU A 448 -13.12 17.93 0.44
C LEU A 448 -14.22 17.07 1.08
N ILE A 449 -14.05 16.78 2.35
CA ILE A 449 -15.13 16.24 3.20
C ILE A 449 -15.36 17.27 4.28
N VAL A 450 -16.51 17.96 4.20
CA VAL A 450 -16.90 19.03 5.12
C VAL A 450 -18.01 18.50 6.02
N ASP A 451 -17.76 18.40 7.31
CA ASP A 451 -18.69 17.84 8.30
C ASP A 451 -19.29 16.48 7.85
N GLY A 452 -18.44 15.64 7.22
CA GLY A 452 -18.79 14.32 6.73
C GLY A 452 -19.42 14.29 5.32
N VAL A 453 -19.63 15.45 4.66
CA VAL A 453 -20.24 15.55 3.33
C VAL A 453 -19.16 15.77 2.27
N ALA A 454 -19.18 14.92 1.22
CA ALA A 454 -18.30 15.09 0.05
C ALA A 454 -18.61 16.38 -0.69
N THR A 455 -17.62 17.24 -0.85
CA THR A 455 -17.78 18.61 -1.36
C THR A 455 -16.63 18.94 -2.31
N LYS A 456 -16.93 19.66 -3.39
CA LYS A 456 -15.92 20.16 -4.32
C LYS A 456 -15.09 21.26 -3.66
N ASP A 457 -13.79 21.30 -3.97
CA ASP A 457 -12.97 22.48 -3.69
C ASP A 457 -13.32 23.60 -4.68
N THR A 458 -14.09 24.59 -4.22
CA THR A 458 -14.53 25.72 -5.04
C THR A 458 -13.40 26.70 -5.40
N SER A 459 -12.24 26.57 -4.76
CA SER A 459 -11.04 27.34 -5.11
C SER A 459 -10.28 26.74 -6.30
N ASN A 460 -10.48 25.44 -6.60
CA ASN A 460 -9.88 24.76 -7.75
C ASN A 460 -10.81 24.86 -8.96
N PRO A 461 -10.34 25.44 -10.10
CA PRO A 461 -11.17 25.61 -11.30
C PRO A 461 -11.42 24.31 -12.06
N THR A 462 -10.70 23.23 -11.78
CA THR A 462 -10.87 21.94 -12.49
C THR A 462 -12.22 21.30 -12.15
N SER A 463 -12.72 20.47 -13.05
CA SER A 463 -13.95 19.72 -12.84
C SER A 463 -13.82 18.33 -13.47
N VAL A 464 -14.52 17.37 -12.90
CA VAL A 464 -14.69 16.03 -13.44
C VAL A 464 -16.18 15.83 -13.66
N THR A 465 -16.58 15.61 -14.90
CA THR A 465 -18.02 15.58 -15.29
C THR A 465 -18.74 14.41 -14.63
N SER A 466 -18.13 13.23 -14.59
CA SER A 466 -18.70 12.03 -13.96
C SER A 466 -18.70 12.10 -12.43
N GLU A 467 -17.79 12.91 -11.84
CA GLU A 467 -17.61 13.05 -10.40
C GLU A 467 -17.57 14.53 -9.99
N PRO A 468 -18.73 15.21 -9.90
CA PRO A 468 -18.79 16.66 -9.71
C PRO A 468 -18.17 17.20 -8.43
N THR A 469 -17.91 16.34 -7.44
CA THR A 469 -17.23 16.71 -6.18
C THR A 469 -15.70 16.65 -6.29
N TRP A 470 -15.16 16.13 -7.39
CA TRP A 470 -13.71 15.98 -7.55
C TRP A 470 -13.07 17.23 -8.16
N SER A 471 -11.87 17.48 -7.73
CA SER A 471 -10.92 18.44 -8.30
C SER A 471 -9.62 17.73 -8.64
N THR A 472 -8.86 18.27 -9.59
CA THR A 472 -7.62 17.64 -10.06
C THR A 472 -6.44 18.59 -10.02
N TYR A 473 -5.23 18.06 -9.95
CA TYR A 473 -3.98 18.79 -10.10
C TYR A 473 -2.88 17.88 -10.64
N PHE A 474 -1.81 18.49 -11.15
CA PHE A 474 -0.68 17.78 -11.73
C PHE A 474 0.61 18.17 -11.03
N ILE A 475 1.38 17.16 -10.61
CA ILE A 475 2.74 17.34 -10.06
C ILE A 475 3.73 16.96 -11.15
N PRO A 476 4.54 17.92 -11.63
CA PRO A 476 5.52 17.66 -12.67
C PRO A 476 6.69 16.80 -12.15
N GLY A 477 7.28 16.01 -13.05
CA GLY A 477 8.47 15.20 -12.81
C GLY A 477 8.73 14.22 -13.95
N GLU A 478 9.93 13.64 -13.99
CA GLU A 478 10.36 12.76 -15.08
C GLU A 478 9.44 11.53 -15.22
N SER A 479 9.04 10.92 -14.10
CA SER A 479 8.14 9.76 -14.09
C SER A 479 6.74 10.06 -14.62
N ALA A 480 6.30 11.32 -14.59
CA ALA A 480 5.00 11.76 -15.08
C ALA A 480 5.08 12.58 -16.38
N ARG A 481 6.21 12.57 -17.05
CA ARG A 481 6.45 13.40 -18.26
C ARG A 481 5.37 13.23 -19.33
N LEU A 482 4.94 12.00 -19.56
CA LEU A 482 3.92 11.72 -20.58
C LEU A 482 2.50 12.17 -20.19
N LEU A 483 2.28 12.52 -18.92
CA LEU A 483 1.02 13.08 -18.42
C LEU A 483 1.02 14.62 -18.43
N ALA A 484 2.17 15.26 -18.73
CA ALA A 484 2.29 16.71 -18.73
C ALA A 484 1.61 17.34 -19.95
N ASP A 485 1.13 18.58 -19.78
CA ASP A 485 0.61 19.35 -20.92
C ASP A 485 1.77 19.69 -21.87
N VAL A 486 1.52 19.54 -23.15
CA VAL A 486 2.47 19.98 -24.20
C VAL A 486 2.32 21.48 -24.45
N PRO A 487 3.38 22.16 -24.99
CA PRO A 487 3.26 23.58 -25.35
C PRO A 487 2.10 23.84 -26.30
N GLU A 488 1.45 24.99 -26.14
CA GLU A 488 0.31 25.40 -26.96
C GLU A 488 0.63 25.33 -28.46
N GLY A 489 -0.28 24.69 -29.22
CA GLY A 489 -0.15 24.51 -30.66
C GLY A 489 0.76 23.36 -31.11
N GLN A 490 1.36 22.60 -30.19
CA GLN A 490 2.19 21.43 -30.54
C GLN A 490 1.44 20.09 -30.39
N GLY A 491 0.34 20.06 -29.64
CA GLY A 491 -0.48 18.86 -29.46
C GLY A 491 -1.60 18.72 -30.48
N GLY A 492 -2.29 17.58 -30.40
CA GLY A 492 -3.52 17.32 -31.15
C GLY A 492 -4.71 18.10 -30.61
N THR A 493 -5.84 17.99 -31.28
CA THR A 493 -7.09 18.68 -30.93
C THR A 493 -8.12 17.70 -30.43
N VAL A 494 -8.89 18.06 -29.40
CA VAL A 494 -10.05 17.30 -28.93
C VAL A 494 -11.31 18.06 -29.32
N GLU A 495 -12.22 17.39 -30.03
CA GLU A 495 -13.50 17.93 -30.48
C GLU A 495 -14.64 17.03 -30.03
N THR A 496 -15.87 17.59 -29.94
CA THR A 496 -17.07 16.82 -29.63
C THR A 496 -17.74 16.35 -30.91
N LEU A 497 -17.88 15.03 -31.05
CA LEU A 497 -18.69 14.39 -32.07
C LEU A 497 -20.10 14.13 -31.53
N ASN A 498 -21.11 14.73 -32.16
CA ASN A 498 -22.51 14.44 -31.85
C ASN A 498 -23.04 13.36 -32.80
N TYR A 499 -23.74 12.38 -32.28
CA TYR A 499 -24.32 11.31 -33.07
C TYR A 499 -25.67 10.82 -32.49
N HIS A 500 -26.53 10.27 -33.34
CA HIS A 500 -27.72 9.59 -32.88
C HIS A 500 -27.45 8.13 -32.54
N SER A 501 -27.85 7.69 -31.35
CA SER A 501 -27.81 6.30 -30.94
C SER A 501 -29.17 5.64 -31.08
N GLU A 502 -29.30 4.70 -31.98
CA GLU A 502 -30.50 3.86 -32.11
C GLU A 502 -30.65 2.93 -30.91
N VAL A 503 -29.53 2.52 -30.27
CA VAL A 503 -29.49 1.64 -29.08
C VAL A 503 -30.03 2.36 -27.85
N ALA A 504 -29.64 3.62 -27.65
CA ALA A 504 -30.12 4.45 -26.54
C ALA A 504 -31.41 5.20 -26.87
N GLY A 505 -31.70 5.40 -28.15
CA GLY A 505 -32.86 6.18 -28.62
C GLY A 505 -32.73 7.69 -28.38
N GLU A 506 -31.50 8.22 -28.37
CA GLU A 506 -31.20 9.61 -28.04
C GLU A 506 -29.98 10.13 -28.79
N GLU A 507 -29.80 11.46 -28.83
CA GLU A 507 -28.56 12.11 -29.25
C GLU A 507 -27.49 11.90 -28.17
N ARG A 508 -26.28 11.53 -28.61
CA ARG A 508 -25.15 11.24 -27.74
C ARG A 508 -23.90 11.95 -28.23
N GLU A 509 -22.90 12.01 -27.35
CA GLU A 509 -21.63 12.67 -27.59
C GLU A 509 -20.46 11.72 -27.43
N ALA A 510 -19.39 11.99 -28.18
CA ALA A 510 -18.08 11.38 -28.03
C ALA A 510 -17.01 12.48 -28.14
N TYR A 511 -15.89 12.33 -27.43
CA TYR A 511 -14.69 13.11 -27.71
C TYR A 511 -13.86 12.43 -28.78
N VAL A 512 -13.34 13.24 -29.70
CA VAL A 512 -12.42 12.78 -30.75
C VAL A 512 -11.13 13.58 -30.67
N TRP A 513 -10.03 12.87 -30.44
CA TRP A 513 -8.70 13.45 -30.54
C TRP A 513 -8.17 13.24 -31.96
N THR A 514 -7.69 14.30 -32.57
CA THR A 514 -6.98 14.26 -33.87
C THR A 514 -5.51 14.60 -33.67
N PRO A 515 -4.57 13.93 -34.39
CA PRO A 515 -3.14 14.11 -34.19
C PRO A 515 -2.67 15.52 -34.60
N PRO A 516 -1.51 15.98 -34.10
CA PRO A 516 -0.91 17.22 -34.58
C PRO A 516 -0.76 17.20 -36.08
N GLY A 517 -1.23 18.28 -36.76
CA GLY A 517 -1.19 18.37 -38.21
C GLY A 517 -2.21 17.49 -38.95
N TYR A 518 -3.30 17.08 -38.27
CA TYR A 518 -4.39 16.36 -38.92
C TYR A 518 -4.91 17.10 -40.18
N ASP A 519 -4.99 16.36 -41.29
CA ASP A 519 -5.48 16.86 -42.56
C ASP A 519 -6.69 16.01 -43.02
N PRO A 520 -7.90 16.56 -43.00
CA PRO A 520 -9.11 15.84 -43.41
C PRO A 520 -9.11 15.45 -44.88
N ASP A 521 -8.32 16.16 -45.73
CA ASP A 521 -8.21 15.92 -47.18
C ASP A 521 -7.03 15.00 -47.54
N ARG A 522 -6.32 14.44 -46.58
CA ARG A 522 -5.24 13.49 -46.81
C ARG A 522 -5.73 12.30 -47.66
N ALA A 523 -4.92 11.93 -48.69
CA ALA A 523 -5.31 10.84 -49.60
C ALA A 523 -5.39 9.46 -48.94
N GLU A 524 -4.55 9.20 -47.99
CA GLU A 524 -4.58 7.98 -47.15
C GLU A 524 -5.31 8.26 -45.85
N ALA A 525 -6.40 7.57 -45.59
CA ALA A 525 -7.17 7.72 -44.38
C ALA A 525 -6.36 7.33 -43.13
N TYR A 526 -6.56 8.02 -42.02
CA TYR A 526 -5.87 7.77 -40.76
C TYR A 526 -6.34 6.44 -40.16
N PRO A 527 -5.47 5.67 -39.49
CA PRO A 527 -5.88 4.65 -38.56
C PRO A 527 -6.79 5.23 -37.47
N VAL A 528 -7.65 4.39 -36.89
CA VAL A 528 -8.57 4.81 -35.84
C VAL A 528 -8.49 3.91 -34.61
N PHE A 529 -8.48 4.54 -33.44
CA PHE A 529 -8.48 3.88 -32.15
C PHE A 529 -9.74 4.27 -31.36
N TYR A 530 -10.59 3.30 -31.05
CA TYR A 530 -11.77 3.47 -30.19
C TYR A 530 -11.39 3.11 -28.75
N LEU A 531 -11.51 4.09 -27.83
CA LEU A 531 -11.06 3.97 -26.43
C LEU A 531 -12.25 4.14 -25.47
N GLN A 532 -12.58 3.09 -24.71
CA GLN A 532 -13.76 3.02 -23.87
C GLN A 532 -13.47 3.25 -22.40
N HIS A 533 -14.36 4.00 -21.73
CA HIS A 533 -14.37 4.25 -20.29
C HIS A 533 -15.00 3.09 -19.49
N GLY A 534 -14.89 3.13 -18.15
CA GLY A 534 -15.43 2.14 -17.22
C GLY A 534 -16.84 2.46 -16.70
N GLY A 535 -17.34 1.61 -15.79
CA GLY A 535 -18.61 1.79 -15.13
C GLY A 535 -18.63 3.06 -14.26
N GLY A 536 -19.76 3.79 -14.27
CA GLY A 536 -19.92 5.06 -13.55
C GLY A 536 -19.19 6.25 -14.16
N GLN A 537 -18.49 6.07 -15.28
CA GLN A 537 -17.75 7.08 -16.03
C GLN A 537 -18.50 7.52 -17.29
N SER A 538 -17.95 8.43 -18.06
CA SER A 538 -18.51 8.95 -19.31
C SER A 538 -17.43 9.10 -20.39
N TYR A 539 -17.82 9.54 -21.58
CA TYR A 539 -16.93 9.83 -22.70
C TYR A 539 -15.87 10.91 -22.41
N THR A 540 -16.07 11.72 -21.35
CA THR A 540 -15.14 12.80 -20.98
C THR A 540 -13.98 12.31 -20.13
N ASP A 541 -14.12 11.17 -19.45
CA ASP A 541 -13.22 10.74 -18.38
C ASP A 541 -11.80 10.40 -18.86
N TRP A 542 -11.63 9.86 -20.07
CA TRP A 542 -10.30 9.64 -20.61
C TRP A 542 -9.50 10.95 -20.78
N ILE A 543 -10.20 12.07 -21.02
CA ILE A 543 -9.58 13.40 -21.12
C ILE A 543 -9.42 14.03 -19.73
N GLU A 544 -10.50 14.05 -18.93
CA GLU A 544 -10.55 14.77 -17.65
C GLU A 544 -9.73 14.06 -16.56
N MET A 545 -9.71 12.73 -16.55
CA MET A 545 -9.05 11.89 -15.56
C MET A 545 -7.89 11.07 -16.14
N GLY A 546 -8.08 10.48 -17.32
CA GLY A 546 -7.12 9.59 -17.96
C GLY A 546 -5.93 10.29 -18.59
N ARG A 547 -6.00 11.61 -18.77
CA ARG A 547 -4.93 12.40 -19.46
C ARG A 547 -4.61 11.87 -20.86
N ALA A 548 -5.58 11.23 -21.53
CA ALA A 548 -5.36 10.61 -22.83
C ALA A 548 -4.81 11.60 -23.87
N LYS A 549 -5.33 12.84 -23.89
CA LYS A 549 -4.79 13.88 -24.77
C LYS A 549 -3.29 14.07 -24.54
N GLN A 550 -2.86 14.24 -23.30
CA GLN A 550 -1.46 14.50 -22.96
C GLN A 550 -0.58 13.30 -23.30
N ILE A 551 -1.03 12.08 -23.04
CA ILE A 551 -0.34 10.84 -23.39
C ILE A 551 -0.11 10.77 -24.90
N LEU A 552 -1.18 10.95 -25.69
CA LEU A 552 -1.12 10.90 -27.15
C LEU A 552 -0.27 12.04 -27.75
N ASP A 553 -0.41 13.24 -27.20
CA ASP A 553 0.37 14.41 -27.63
C ASP A 553 1.88 14.21 -27.37
N ASN A 554 2.26 13.77 -26.17
CA ASN A 554 3.66 13.55 -25.82
C ASN A 554 4.27 12.41 -26.66
N HIS A 555 3.56 11.30 -26.86
CA HIS A 555 4.01 10.24 -27.74
C HIS A 555 4.15 10.68 -29.20
N SER A 556 3.24 11.55 -29.67
CA SER A 556 3.36 12.14 -31.02
C SER A 556 4.59 13.02 -31.17
N LEU A 557 4.89 13.85 -30.16
CA LEU A 557 6.08 14.71 -30.15
C LEU A 557 7.38 13.91 -30.05
N ASP A 558 7.37 12.81 -29.31
CA ASP A 558 8.50 11.87 -29.21
C ASP A 558 8.71 11.04 -30.49
N GLY A 559 7.76 11.09 -31.44
CA GLY A 559 7.80 10.27 -32.68
C GLY A 559 7.53 8.78 -32.43
N ASN A 560 6.91 8.45 -31.34
CA ASN A 560 6.61 7.06 -30.91
C ASN A 560 5.17 6.63 -31.23
N LEU A 561 4.36 7.51 -31.82
CA LEU A 561 2.95 7.25 -32.12
C LEU A 561 2.71 7.38 -33.63
N GLU A 562 2.13 6.34 -34.26
CA GLU A 562 1.60 6.46 -35.59
C GLU A 562 0.44 7.49 -35.61
N PRO A 563 0.44 8.47 -36.53
CA PRO A 563 -0.65 9.43 -36.61
C PRO A 563 -2.01 8.74 -36.80
N MET A 564 -2.89 8.82 -35.83
CA MET A 564 -4.20 8.18 -35.80
C MET A 564 -5.27 9.14 -35.26
N VAL A 565 -6.54 8.81 -35.44
CA VAL A 565 -7.68 9.46 -34.79
C VAL A 565 -8.13 8.59 -33.62
N VAL A 566 -8.41 9.20 -32.45
CA VAL A 566 -8.87 8.47 -31.26
C VAL A 566 -10.28 8.90 -30.89
N VAL A 567 -11.22 7.95 -30.81
CA VAL A 567 -12.63 8.18 -30.52
C VAL A 567 -12.95 7.64 -29.13
N MET A 568 -13.37 8.51 -28.23
CA MET A 568 -13.78 8.21 -26.85
C MET A 568 -15.29 8.42 -26.73
N ALA A 569 -16.07 7.35 -26.85
CA ALA A 569 -17.52 7.43 -26.85
C ALA A 569 -18.11 6.99 -25.50
N ASN A 570 -19.39 7.30 -25.29
CA ASN A 570 -20.11 6.91 -24.10
C ASN A 570 -20.58 5.45 -24.21
N GLY A 571 -19.97 4.56 -23.42
CA GLY A 571 -20.25 3.13 -23.37
C GLY A 571 -21.42 2.72 -22.47
N ASN A 572 -22.12 3.67 -21.83
CA ASN A 572 -23.25 3.38 -20.94
C ASN A 572 -24.52 3.06 -21.73
N VAL A 573 -24.56 1.87 -22.33
CA VAL A 573 -25.69 1.35 -23.14
C VAL A 573 -25.89 -0.14 -22.87
N ALA A 574 -27.08 -0.65 -23.15
CA ALA A 574 -27.41 -2.04 -22.93
C ALA A 574 -26.68 -3.02 -23.90
N ASP A 575 -26.44 -2.59 -25.14
CA ASP A 575 -25.72 -3.34 -26.16
C ASP A 575 -24.62 -2.46 -26.79
N PHE A 576 -23.45 -2.53 -26.18
CA PHE A 576 -22.30 -1.75 -26.66
C PHE A 576 -21.78 -2.23 -28.02
N THR A 577 -21.88 -3.53 -28.32
CA THR A 577 -21.42 -4.05 -29.60
C THR A 577 -22.20 -3.45 -30.77
N THR A 578 -23.52 -3.38 -30.65
CA THR A 578 -24.37 -2.71 -31.63
C THR A 578 -24.13 -1.20 -31.64
N GLU A 579 -24.02 -0.57 -30.47
CA GLU A 579 -23.72 0.88 -30.34
C GLU A 579 -22.41 1.25 -31.08
N LEU A 580 -21.34 0.51 -30.84
CA LEU A 580 -20.04 0.77 -31.48
C LEU A 580 -20.17 0.65 -33.01
N ARG A 581 -20.72 -0.47 -33.46
CA ARG A 581 -20.67 -0.85 -34.89
C ARG A 581 -21.69 -0.09 -35.75
N GLU A 582 -22.87 0.19 -35.22
CA GLU A 582 -23.98 0.74 -35.99
C GLU A 582 -24.18 2.24 -35.76
N ASN A 583 -23.64 2.80 -34.67
CA ASN A 583 -23.80 4.22 -34.36
C ASN A 583 -22.45 4.96 -34.31
N ILE A 584 -21.50 4.55 -33.44
CA ILE A 584 -20.23 5.29 -33.22
C ILE A 584 -19.33 5.23 -34.46
N VAL A 585 -19.04 4.03 -34.99
CA VAL A 585 -18.13 3.85 -36.14
C VAL A 585 -18.65 4.60 -37.38
N PRO A 586 -19.94 4.48 -37.78
CA PRO A 586 -20.44 5.24 -38.90
C PRO A 586 -20.40 6.76 -38.71
N ALA A 587 -20.72 7.25 -37.51
CA ALA A 587 -20.66 8.67 -37.19
C ALA A 587 -19.22 9.20 -37.29
N ALA A 588 -18.26 8.49 -36.70
CA ALA A 588 -16.84 8.87 -36.77
C ALA A 588 -16.32 8.90 -38.22
N ARG A 589 -16.65 7.89 -39.02
CA ARG A 589 -16.30 7.84 -40.44
C ARG A 589 -16.93 8.96 -41.28
N SER A 590 -18.12 9.40 -40.89
CA SER A 590 -18.78 10.52 -41.56
C SER A 590 -18.14 11.87 -41.26
N ALA A 591 -17.52 12.01 -40.10
CA ALA A 591 -16.98 13.29 -39.61
C ALA A 591 -15.46 13.41 -39.82
N TYR A 592 -14.72 12.29 -39.88
CA TYR A 592 -13.25 12.26 -39.93
C TYR A 592 -12.75 11.38 -41.05
N ASN A 593 -11.57 11.69 -41.59
CA ASN A 593 -10.88 10.90 -42.62
C ASN A 593 -10.18 9.68 -42.00
N ILE A 594 -10.96 8.66 -41.62
CA ILE A 594 -10.47 7.44 -40.97
C ILE A 594 -10.68 6.18 -41.81
N SER A 595 -9.79 5.20 -41.64
CA SER A 595 -9.80 3.95 -42.43
C SER A 595 -10.93 3.01 -41.99
N ASP A 596 -11.44 2.22 -42.94
CA ASP A 596 -12.35 1.12 -42.70
C ASP A 596 -11.66 -0.26 -42.75
N GLU A 597 -10.36 -0.29 -43.01
CA GLU A 597 -9.59 -1.51 -43.02
C GLU A 597 -9.37 -2.03 -41.61
N PRO A 598 -9.71 -3.31 -41.29
CA PRO A 598 -9.51 -3.88 -39.93
C PRO A 598 -8.08 -3.74 -39.41
N SER A 599 -7.06 -3.84 -40.29
CA SER A 599 -5.65 -3.65 -39.96
C SER A 599 -5.28 -2.25 -39.48
N LYS A 600 -6.18 -1.26 -39.68
CA LYS A 600 -6.04 0.13 -39.27
C LYS A 600 -7.07 0.52 -38.20
N GLN A 601 -7.66 -0.46 -37.52
CA GLN A 601 -8.62 -0.24 -36.46
C GLN A 601 -8.14 -0.88 -35.15
N ALA A 602 -8.26 -0.10 -34.06
CA ALA A 602 -7.96 -0.55 -32.71
C ALA A 602 -9.17 -0.30 -31.79
N LEU A 603 -9.37 -1.18 -30.83
CA LEU A 603 -10.37 -1.05 -29.78
C LEU A 603 -9.74 -1.37 -28.43
N ALA A 604 -9.87 -0.49 -27.46
CA ALA A 604 -9.51 -0.79 -26.08
C ALA A 604 -10.50 -0.17 -25.10
N GLY A 605 -10.47 -0.69 -23.87
CA GLY A 605 -11.29 -0.16 -22.80
C GLY A 605 -10.84 -0.60 -21.42
N LEU A 606 -11.24 0.18 -20.41
CA LEU A 606 -10.95 -0.09 -19.02
C LEU A 606 -12.20 -0.63 -18.29
N SER A 607 -12.02 -1.57 -17.35
CA SER A 607 -13.09 -2.09 -16.50
C SER A 607 -14.33 -2.54 -17.31
N MET A 608 -15.49 -1.90 -17.16
CA MET A 608 -16.67 -2.15 -18.01
C MET A 608 -16.34 -2.05 -19.50
N GLY A 609 -15.58 -1.03 -19.93
CA GLY A 609 -15.14 -0.87 -21.32
C GLY A 609 -14.21 -1.99 -21.79
N GLY A 610 -13.41 -2.58 -20.90
CA GLY A 610 -12.64 -3.79 -21.16
C GLY A 610 -13.52 -5.01 -21.39
N GLY A 611 -14.58 -5.15 -20.59
CA GLY A 611 -15.63 -6.17 -20.81
C GLY A 611 -16.35 -5.99 -22.15
N HIS A 612 -16.66 -4.75 -22.54
CA HIS A 612 -17.21 -4.40 -23.85
C HIS A 612 -16.25 -4.79 -24.99
N THR A 613 -14.94 -4.51 -24.81
CA THR A 613 -13.90 -4.88 -25.77
C THR A 613 -13.83 -6.38 -25.98
N TYR A 614 -13.86 -7.18 -24.90
CA TYR A 614 -13.97 -8.64 -25.00
C TYR A 614 -15.27 -9.11 -25.68
N GLY A 615 -16.39 -8.41 -25.41
CA GLY A 615 -17.67 -8.69 -26.05
C GLY A 615 -17.60 -8.56 -27.57
N VAL A 616 -17.00 -7.48 -28.07
CA VAL A 616 -16.79 -7.22 -29.51
C VAL A 616 -15.81 -8.23 -30.09
N LEU A 617 -14.67 -8.49 -29.42
CA LEU A 617 -13.67 -9.45 -29.89
C LEU A 617 -14.26 -10.86 -30.07
N LYS A 618 -15.09 -11.31 -29.12
CA LYS A 618 -15.71 -12.66 -29.17
C LYS A 618 -16.82 -12.76 -30.20
N SER A 619 -17.64 -11.73 -30.38
CA SER A 619 -18.77 -11.75 -31.29
C SER A 619 -18.42 -11.39 -32.72
N HIS A 620 -17.38 -10.57 -32.94
CA HIS A 620 -16.95 -10.06 -34.24
C HIS A 620 -15.40 -10.14 -34.37
N PRO A 621 -14.82 -11.37 -34.31
CA PRO A 621 -13.38 -11.53 -34.41
C PRO A 621 -12.87 -11.01 -35.76
N GLY A 622 -11.75 -10.25 -35.72
CA GLY A 622 -11.09 -9.69 -36.89
C GLY A 622 -11.66 -8.37 -37.38
N GLU A 623 -12.65 -7.76 -36.72
CA GLU A 623 -13.12 -6.43 -37.05
C GLU A 623 -12.12 -5.33 -36.61
N PHE A 624 -11.39 -5.58 -35.53
CA PHE A 624 -10.30 -4.75 -34.99
C PHE A 624 -9.03 -5.57 -34.88
N ALA A 625 -7.96 -5.15 -35.57
CA ALA A 625 -6.69 -5.88 -35.53
C ALA A 625 -5.91 -5.66 -34.22
N TYR A 626 -6.18 -4.57 -33.51
CA TYR A 626 -5.50 -4.23 -32.25
C TYR A 626 -6.52 -4.13 -31.13
N ILE A 627 -6.32 -4.93 -30.10
CA ILE A 627 -7.22 -5.05 -28.96
C ILE A 627 -6.46 -4.81 -27.66
N GLY A 628 -6.93 -3.86 -26.84
CA GLY A 628 -6.42 -3.57 -25.51
C GLY A 628 -7.48 -3.76 -24.45
N VAL A 629 -7.20 -4.53 -23.41
CA VAL A 629 -8.12 -4.73 -22.29
C VAL A 629 -7.44 -4.33 -20.99
N PHE A 630 -8.02 -3.33 -20.29
CA PHE A 630 -7.46 -2.79 -19.06
C PHE A 630 -8.37 -3.15 -17.89
N SER A 631 -7.89 -3.96 -16.96
CA SER A 631 -8.58 -4.38 -15.73
C SER A 631 -10.01 -4.92 -15.98
N ALA A 632 -10.13 -5.96 -16.80
CA ALA A 632 -11.41 -6.62 -17.05
C ALA A 632 -11.25 -8.15 -17.23
N GLY A 633 -12.25 -8.91 -16.80
CA GLY A 633 -12.33 -10.36 -17.00
C GLY A 633 -12.81 -10.73 -18.38
N PHE A 634 -12.32 -11.88 -18.92
CA PHE A 634 -12.72 -12.43 -20.22
C PHE A 634 -14.19 -12.90 -20.23
N GLY A 635 -14.70 -13.35 -19.07
CA GLY A 635 -16.05 -13.89 -18.92
C GLY A 635 -16.21 -15.28 -19.56
N SER A 636 -17.43 -15.62 -20.04
CA SER A 636 -17.73 -16.96 -20.57
C SER A 636 -16.90 -17.29 -21.81
N ALA A 637 -16.45 -18.55 -21.86
CA ALA A 637 -15.78 -19.18 -23.00
C ALA A 637 -16.76 -19.75 -24.04
N ASP A 638 -18.07 -19.74 -23.75
CA ASP A 638 -19.07 -20.39 -24.59
C ASP A 638 -19.15 -19.74 -25.97
N GLY A 639 -18.98 -20.57 -27.01
CA GLY A 639 -19.12 -20.15 -28.41
C GLY A 639 -17.96 -19.29 -28.93
N VAL A 640 -16.84 -19.19 -28.22
CA VAL A 640 -15.68 -18.44 -28.64
C VAL A 640 -14.95 -19.16 -29.77
N ASP A 641 -14.71 -18.45 -30.88
CA ASP A 641 -13.88 -18.96 -32.00
C ASP A 641 -12.44 -18.41 -31.88
N ALA A 642 -11.62 -19.13 -31.11
CA ALA A 642 -10.22 -18.73 -30.90
C ALA A 642 -9.41 -18.66 -32.19
N ALA A 643 -9.71 -19.54 -33.20
CA ALA A 643 -9.02 -19.51 -34.48
C ALA A 643 -9.33 -18.25 -35.27
N ALA A 644 -10.59 -17.80 -35.26
CA ALA A 644 -10.97 -16.53 -35.90
C ALA A 644 -10.36 -15.33 -35.17
N ILE A 645 -10.30 -15.35 -33.82
CA ILE A 645 -9.64 -14.31 -33.02
C ILE A 645 -8.16 -14.22 -33.41
N ASN A 646 -7.41 -15.33 -33.35
CA ASN A 646 -5.98 -15.34 -33.67
C ASN A 646 -5.68 -14.95 -35.13
N ALA A 647 -6.54 -15.34 -36.06
CA ALA A 647 -6.39 -14.98 -37.47
C ALA A 647 -6.67 -13.51 -37.78
N GLY A 648 -7.56 -12.89 -37.00
CA GLY A 648 -8.03 -11.51 -37.25
C GLY A 648 -7.41 -10.44 -36.33
N THR A 649 -6.65 -10.83 -35.31
CA THR A 649 -6.05 -9.93 -34.33
C THR A 649 -4.53 -9.90 -34.46
N SER A 650 -3.96 -8.74 -34.77
CA SER A 650 -2.51 -8.53 -34.85
C SER A 650 -1.89 -8.38 -33.45
N LEU A 651 -2.63 -7.78 -32.52
CA LEU A 651 -2.24 -7.59 -31.13
C LEU A 651 -3.47 -7.68 -30.23
N LEU A 652 -3.48 -8.64 -29.30
CA LEU A 652 -4.35 -8.66 -28.12
C LEU A 652 -3.47 -8.46 -26.90
N LYS A 653 -3.51 -7.28 -26.31
CA LYS A 653 -2.73 -6.98 -25.10
C LYS A 653 -3.67 -6.71 -23.93
N VAL A 654 -3.40 -7.41 -22.81
CA VAL A 654 -4.26 -7.39 -21.64
C VAL A 654 -3.48 -6.88 -20.42
N TYR A 655 -4.14 -6.10 -19.60
CA TYR A 655 -3.55 -5.43 -18.45
C TYR A 655 -4.46 -5.54 -17.23
N VAL A 656 -3.87 -5.53 -16.06
CA VAL A 656 -4.57 -5.47 -14.79
C VAL A 656 -3.71 -4.72 -13.78
N GLY A 657 -4.33 -4.10 -12.78
CA GLY A 657 -3.62 -3.58 -11.61
C GLY A 657 -2.94 -4.70 -10.83
N ASP A 658 -2.28 -4.36 -9.74
CA ASP A 658 -1.73 -5.37 -8.85
C ASP A 658 -2.84 -6.07 -8.04
N GLN A 659 -2.45 -6.84 -7.04
CA GLN A 659 -3.38 -7.62 -6.20
C GLN A 659 -4.42 -6.76 -5.45
N THR A 660 -4.25 -5.44 -5.41
CA THR A 660 -5.23 -4.49 -4.85
C THR A 660 -6.29 -4.05 -5.87
N ASP A 661 -6.14 -4.42 -7.13
CA ASP A 661 -7.19 -4.31 -8.13
C ASP A 661 -8.22 -5.44 -7.90
N PHE A 662 -9.44 -5.10 -7.54
CA PHE A 662 -10.48 -6.10 -7.23
C PHE A 662 -10.81 -7.02 -8.42
N VAL A 663 -10.43 -6.65 -9.64
CA VAL A 663 -10.58 -7.48 -10.84
C VAL A 663 -9.43 -8.50 -10.97
N TYR A 664 -8.32 -8.32 -10.27
CA TYR A 664 -7.12 -9.15 -10.41
C TYR A 664 -7.39 -10.65 -10.34
N PRO A 665 -8.17 -11.21 -9.38
CA PRO A 665 -8.44 -12.63 -9.33
C PRO A 665 -9.18 -13.16 -10.59
N SER A 666 -10.24 -12.48 -11.01
CA SER A 666 -11.01 -12.86 -12.21
C SER A 666 -10.24 -12.62 -13.51
N PHE A 667 -9.30 -11.66 -13.51
CA PHE A 667 -8.39 -11.46 -14.63
C PHE A 667 -7.39 -12.62 -14.76
N MET A 668 -6.81 -13.12 -13.67
CA MET A 668 -5.92 -14.28 -13.71
C MET A 668 -6.66 -15.54 -14.19
N GLU A 669 -7.91 -15.74 -13.78
CA GLU A 669 -8.77 -16.80 -14.33
C GLU A 669 -9.04 -16.64 -15.85
N SER A 670 -9.08 -15.39 -16.32
CA SER A 670 -9.24 -15.09 -17.74
C SER A 670 -8.04 -15.52 -18.56
N LEU A 671 -6.81 -15.34 -18.04
CA LEU A 671 -5.59 -15.82 -18.71
C LEU A 671 -5.63 -17.35 -18.86
N GLU A 672 -5.96 -18.08 -17.80
CA GLU A 672 -6.12 -19.54 -17.85
C GLU A 672 -7.19 -19.97 -18.87
N THR A 673 -8.29 -19.22 -18.97
CA THR A 673 -9.35 -19.48 -19.93
C THR A 673 -8.87 -19.26 -21.37
N MET A 674 -8.16 -18.18 -21.63
CA MET A 674 -7.61 -17.89 -22.96
C MET A 674 -6.54 -18.90 -23.35
N ASP A 675 -5.69 -19.35 -22.43
CA ASP A 675 -4.71 -20.43 -22.65
C ASP A 675 -5.40 -21.74 -23.03
N GLN A 676 -6.46 -22.13 -22.31
CA GLN A 676 -7.23 -23.34 -22.59
C GLN A 676 -7.92 -23.30 -23.97
N LEU A 677 -8.35 -22.12 -24.41
CA LEU A 677 -8.94 -21.89 -25.71
C LEU A 677 -7.90 -21.80 -26.84
N GLY A 678 -6.61 -21.60 -26.50
CA GLY A 678 -5.53 -21.34 -27.46
C GLY A 678 -5.61 -19.96 -28.10
N ILE A 679 -6.06 -18.95 -27.38
CA ILE A 679 -6.06 -17.53 -27.84
C ILE A 679 -4.67 -16.95 -27.60
N ASP A 680 -4.12 -16.33 -28.64
CA ASP A 680 -2.84 -15.63 -28.57
C ASP A 680 -3.05 -14.24 -27.93
N TYR A 681 -2.34 -13.95 -26.83
CA TYR A 681 -2.37 -12.65 -26.15
C TYR A 681 -1.00 -12.27 -25.57
N VAL A 682 -0.84 -11.02 -25.20
CA VAL A 682 0.34 -10.48 -24.52
C VAL A 682 -0.05 -9.98 -23.13
N PHE A 683 0.63 -10.47 -22.11
CA PHE A 683 0.54 -10.00 -20.72
C PHE A 683 1.95 -9.91 -20.13
N ASP A 684 2.42 -8.70 -19.83
CA ASP A 684 3.79 -8.43 -19.35
C ASP A 684 3.87 -8.36 -17.81
N GLY A 685 2.81 -8.78 -17.12
CA GLY A 685 2.69 -8.68 -15.67
C GLY A 685 1.74 -7.59 -15.21
N ALA A 686 1.41 -7.61 -13.93
CA ALA A 686 0.50 -6.65 -13.32
C ALA A 686 1.11 -5.24 -13.28
N THR A 687 0.31 -4.22 -13.57
CA THR A 687 0.69 -2.81 -13.42
C THR A 687 0.56 -2.44 -11.94
N PRO A 688 1.60 -1.91 -11.28
CA PRO A 688 1.48 -1.52 -9.87
C PRO A 688 0.38 -0.50 -9.61
N GLY A 689 -0.56 -0.83 -8.72
CA GLY A 689 -1.67 0.00 -8.29
C GLY A 689 -3.03 -0.70 -8.33
N PRO A 690 -4.05 -0.13 -7.65
CA PRO A 690 -5.41 -0.66 -7.57
C PRO A 690 -6.20 -0.40 -8.86
N HIS A 691 -7.49 -0.77 -8.84
CA HIS A 691 -8.45 -0.47 -9.90
C HIS A 691 -8.70 1.04 -10.04
N GLY A 692 -7.82 1.75 -10.75
CA GLY A 692 -7.82 3.21 -10.78
C GLY A 692 -7.09 3.85 -11.94
N TRP A 693 -7.25 5.17 -12.06
CA TRP A 693 -6.71 5.96 -13.18
C TRP A 693 -5.19 5.88 -13.30
N ASP A 694 -4.45 5.79 -12.19
CA ASP A 694 -2.99 5.67 -12.21
C ASP A 694 -2.51 4.41 -12.94
N VAL A 695 -3.26 3.31 -12.82
CA VAL A 695 -3.02 2.05 -13.55
C VAL A 695 -3.39 2.22 -15.02
N TRP A 696 -4.58 2.74 -15.32
CA TRP A 696 -5.09 2.85 -16.69
C TRP A 696 -4.32 3.87 -17.54
N GLN A 697 -3.80 4.94 -16.92
CA GLN A 697 -2.87 5.87 -17.58
C GLN A 697 -1.58 5.15 -18.02
N LYS A 698 -0.96 4.35 -17.14
CA LYS A 698 0.22 3.54 -17.47
C LYS A 698 -0.08 2.53 -18.57
N ASN A 699 -1.25 1.90 -18.53
CA ASN A 699 -1.66 0.95 -19.56
C ASN A 699 -1.84 1.63 -20.93
N LEU A 700 -2.42 2.83 -20.97
CA LEU A 700 -2.55 3.60 -22.23
C LEU A 700 -1.18 4.08 -22.72
N ILE A 701 -0.29 4.52 -21.83
CA ILE A 701 1.10 4.91 -22.15
C ILE A 701 1.84 3.75 -22.82
N ASP A 702 1.67 2.53 -22.35
CA ASP A 702 2.31 1.34 -22.92
C ASP A 702 1.61 0.85 -24.19
N PHE A 703 0.29 0.92 -24.26
CA PHE A 703 -0.49 0.36 -25.37
C PHE A 703 -0.48 1.22 -26.64
N ALA A 704 -0.67 2.54 -26.50
CA ALA A 704 -0.85 3.43 -27.66
C ALA A 704 0.32 3.39 -28.68
N PRO A 705 1.60 3.34 -28.26
CA PRO A 705 2.73 3.24 -29.19
C PRO A 705 2.81 1.93 -29.98
N LEU A 706 2.11 0.87 -29.55
CA LEU A 706 2.11 -0.42 -30.22
C LEU A 706 1.13 -0.51 -31.40
N LEU A 707 0.27 0.51 -31.52
CA LEU A 707 -0.79 0.51 -32.54
C LEU A 707 -0.23 0.86 -33.92
N PHE A 708 -0.64 0.07 -34.93
CA PHE A 708 -0.43 0.34 -36.35
C PHE A 708 1.06 0.40 -36.78
N GLN A 709 1.95 -0.29 -36.01
CA GLN A 709 3.39 -0.40 -36.27
C GLN A 709 3.71 -1.39 -37.38
#